data_c7da1f1b16df68d927c5e2c753d4faba
#
_entry.id   c7da1f1b16df68d927c5e2c753d4faba
#
_cell.length_a   1.000
_cell.length_b   1.000
_cell.length_c   1.000
_cell.angle_alpha   90.00
_cell.angle_beta   90.00
_cell.angle_gamma   90.00
#
_symmetry.space_group_name_H-M   'P 1'
#
loop_
_entity.id
_entity.type
_entity.pdbx_description
1 polymer ?
#
loop_
_entity_poly.entity_id
_entity_poly.type
_entity_poly.pdbx_seq_one_letter_code
_entity_poly.pdbx_strand_id
1 'polypeptide(L)'
;MQRILAGSYRWNRLLPIMLILAGAGITAIALAADLLDSGGPQGIGPRQVSLALSGFAVLLAGVILISSAKQRYIAEWLLVGLAATAVAFAADLLVINGLPEFGAKHIVLVSLSFSALLTVVVPASAMGRRNIGEWLTSILQDRIRIGQFLSVTAQLGLLVLVISQFQLENQAFYSNIMPLVFYGFLIHYFLPFRYRLPFFVLLSLAAMIGIFGFVNSVWLIGIGLALIGLCHLPVSYPIRMVALLLAGTVLITVRVGWIQASWLDVIWPVLASMFMFRLILYLYDLKHGKTKPTLASTLSYFFLLPNIVFPFFPVVDYSAFRRTYYDDEQHRIYQKGLQWIFRGVIQLVAYRYINYYFMLAPEEVTNTSELVRFLMANFGLYIRISGQFHLIIGLLHLFGFNLPETHHLYFLASSFTDLWRRINIYWKDFMMKVFYYPTYFRIRKWGDTTSLVAATFFVFFLTWFFHAYQWFWLRGSFLFTTPDIFFWFVLAVLVVANTLLEVKRGRTRTLGQRSQSFRDIAGLALRSAGTFSIMAVLWSLWSSDTIRDWLSLLSVIDLSLESIAVLLLSFLAIAVMFALTIWLSGRAEKGTGRIAPPGAFFKSAAVTGSACLLLVLAGNPAVYSRMGSNAQELIRDLTVNRLSDREAALLQKGYYEELIGVSRFNSQLWEIYAKRPSNWIAIRDTEAIRPTNDNLIMELVPSMTINLNGARLTTNRWGMRDRDYERIPPPNTYRIALTGPSFVMGLGVADGEDFGWLLEERLNRENTESQYAGYEILNFAVPGYSPIQNLMTLEQKVVSFQPSALFYVAHQREEEAAVLYLADRISAEAALPYPDLIELAHQEGAEPGLTKVENERRLQPIGDEILARTYRRIVETTRAHGILPVWIFMPTLEFPLQEEEIARLSRVADEAGFIVLDLSDAYDNEDQESLVVAYWDKHPNVKGHRLIAEDLYRKLWEKEEEVPLFR
;
A
#
# COMPACT_ATOMS: atom_id res chain seq x y z
N MET A 1 -18.42 59.38 33.21
CA MET A 1 -17.84 58.10 33.53
C MET A 1 -18.64 56.91 32.90
N GLN A 2 -19.97 56.92 32.92
CA GLN A 2 -20.76 55.82 32.27
C GLN A 2 -20.70 55.78 30.72
N ARG A 3 -20.35 56.85 30.02
CA ARG A 3 -20.17 56.86 28.55
C ARG A 3 -18.80 56.32 28.09
N ILE A 4 -17.78 56.32 28.91
CA ILE A 4 -16.48 55.76 28.61
C ILE A 4 -16.48 54.23 28.77
N LEU A 5 -17.29 53.68 29.69
CA LEU A 5 -17.44 52.25 29.90
C LEU A 5 -18.28 51.57 28.78
N ALA A 6 -19.14 52.32 28.11
CA ALA A 6 -19.91 51.78 26.96
C ALA A 6 -19.06 51.66 25.70
N GLY A 7 -17.97 52.43 25.54
CA GLY A 7 -17.00 52.29 24.44
C GLY A 7 -16.14 51.02 24.55
N SER A 8 -15.70 50.67 25.78
CA SER A 8 -14.89 49.47 26.02
C SER A 8 -15.64 48.17 25.77
N TYR A 9 -16.95 48.18 25.96
CA TYR A 9 -17.82 46.99 25.70
C TYR A 9 -18.01 46.69 24.22
N ARG A 10 -17.94 47.67 23.35
CA ARG A 10 -17.97 47.48 21.87
C ARG A 10 -16.65 46.93 21.33
N TRP A 11 -15.52 47.39 21.80
CA TRP A 11 -14.19 46.93 21.37
C TRP A 11 -13.97 45.49 21.78
N ASN A 12 -14.40 45.05 22.93
CA ASN A 12 -14.29 43.65 23.37
C ASN A 12 -15.12 42.65 22.53
N ARG A 13 -16.09 43.11 21.76
CA ARG A 13 -16.85 42.26 20.83
C ARG A 13 -16.29 42.30 19.40
N LEU A 14 -15.66 43.38 19.00
CA LEU A 14 -15.08 43.56 17.66
C LEU A 14 -13.68 42.96 17.52
N LEU A 15 -12.88 42.97 18.54
CA LEU A 15 -11.52 42.47 18.55
C LEU A 15 -11.46 40.95 18.18
N PRO A 16 -12.29 40.07 18.72
CA PRO A 16 -12.34 38.69 18.31
C PRO A 16 -12.72 38.49 16.84
N ILE A 17 -13.67 39.27 16.35
CA ILE A 17 -14.09 39.23 14.93
C ILE A 17 -12.95 39.70 14.03
N MET A 18 -12.25 40.76 14.40
CA MET A 18 -11.07 41.24 13.67
C MET A 18 -9.92 40.21 13.66
N LEU A 19 -9.68 39.52 14.76
CA LEU A 19 -8.69 38.45 14.82
C LEU A 19 -9.06 37.23 13.95
N ILE A 20 -10.35 36.86 13.90
CA ILE A 20 -10.86 35.81 13.01
C ILE A 20 -10.69 36.24 11.55
N LEU A 21 -11.04 37.46 11.21
CA LEU A 21 -10.89 37.99 9.85
C LEU A 21 -9.40 38.14 9.45
N ALA A 22 -8.54 38.54 10.37
CA ALA A 22 -7.10 38.59 10.15
C ALA A 22 -6.51 37.20 9.94
N GLY A 23 -6.91 36.21 10.75
CA GLY A 23 -6.50 34.81 10.59
C GLY A 23 -6.96 34.23 9.26
N ALA A 24 -8.20 34.45 8.89
CA ALA A 24 -8.76 34.04 7.58
C ALA A 24 -8.07 34.75 6.42
N GLY A 25 -7.73 36.06 6.59
CA GLY A 25 -7.00 36.84 5.61
C GLY A 25 -5.57 36.33 5.40
N ILE A 26 -4.85 36.05 6.48
CA ILE A 26 -3.48 35.47 6.42
C ILE A 26 -3.51 34.10 5.74
N THR A 27 -4.48 33.28 6.06
CA THR A 27 -4.65 31.95 5.42
C THR A 27 -4.99 32.09 3.92
N ALA A 28 -5.82 33.05 3.56
CA ALA A 28 -6.18 33.33 2.16
C ALA A 28 -4.98 33.91 1.38
N ILE A 29 -4.17 34.78 1.99
CA ILE A 29 -2.95 35.33 1.38
C ILE A 29 -1.89 34.25 1.20
N ALA A 30 -1.71 33.36 2.16
CA ALA A 30 -0.79 32.21 2.05
C ALA A 30 -1.21 31.26 0.91
N LEU A 31 -2.52 30.98 0.76
CA LEU A 31 -3.08 30.21 -0.35
C LEU A 31 -2.94 30.91 -1.70
N ALA A 32 -3.15 32.24 -1.74
CA ALA A 32 -3.03 33.03 -2.98
C ALA A 32 -1.56 33.17 -3.43
N ALA A 33 -0.63 33.31 -2.50
CA ALA A 33 0.81 33.34 -2.78
C ALA A 33 1.30 32.00 -3.38
N ASP A 34 0.77 30.89 -2.87
CA ASP A 34 1.06 29.54 -3.36
C ASP A 34 0.51 29.27 -4.78
N LEU A 35 -0.67 29.81 -5.07
CA LEU A 35 -1.29 29.73 -6.41
C LEU A 35 -0.55 30.56 -7.48
N LEU A 36 0.18 31.60 -7.06
CA LEU A 36 0.94 32.48 -7.97
C LEU A 36 2.38 32.00 -8.19
N ASP A 37 2.95 31.19 -7.30
CA ASP A 37 4.34 30.70 -7.36
C ASP A 37 4.47 29.27 -7.97
N SER A 38 3.34 28.59 -8.24
CA SER A 38 3.36 27.22 -8.70
C SER A 38 3.29 27.11 -10.23
N GLY A 39 4.47 27.16 -10.87
CA GLY A 39 4.68 26.71 -12.25
C GLY A 39 4.82 25.17 -12.38
N GLY A 40 4.39 24.36 -11.40
CA GLY A 40 4.46 22.89 -11.46
C GLY A 40 3.84 22.20 -10.23
N PRO A 41 3.44 20.93 -10.33
CA PRO A 41 2.79 20.19 -9.25
C PRO A 41 3.81 19.71 -8.22
N GLN A 42 4.32 20.59 -7.40
CA GLN A 42 5.12 20.21 -6.22
C GLN A 42 4.24 20.30 -4.98
N GLY A 43 4.29 19.24 -4.15
CA GLY A 43 3.48 19.10 -2.95
C GLY A 43 3.70 20.23 -1.94
N ILE A 44 2.72 20.38 -1.05
CA ILE A 44 2.70 21.39 0.02
C ILE A 44 3.97 21.25 0.86
N GLY A 45 4.85 22.22 0.77
CA GLY A 45 6.09 22.27 1.54
C GLY A 45 5.84 22.58 3.03
N PRO A 46 6.83 22.33 3.91
CA PRO A 46 6.73 22.59 5.36
C PRO A 46 6.32 24.02 5.73
N ARG A 47 6.64 25.01 4.89
CA ARG A 47 6.24 26.42 5.04
C ARG A 47 4.73 26.63 5.00
N GLN A 48 4.05 25.95 4.11
CA GLN A 48 2.60 26.10 3.89
C GLN A 48 1.82 25.45 5.04
N VAL A 49 2.31 24.32 5.55
CA VAL A 49 1.75 23.66 6.74
C VAL A 49 1.96 24.56 7.97
N SER A 50 3.12 25.19 8.13
CA SER A 50 3.42 26.11 9.24
C SER A 50 2.55 27.37 9.19
N LEU A 51 2.34 27.98 8.02
CA LEU A 51 1.47 29.14 7.84
C LEU A 51 -0.01 28.78 8.04
N ALA A 52 -0.46 27.65 7.55
CA ALA A 52 -1.83 27.16 7.78
C ALA A 52 -2.10 26.85 9.26
N LEU A 53 -1.14 26.24 9.98
CA LEU A 53 -1.22 26.00 11.42
C LEU A 53 -1.18 27.29 12.23
N SER A 54 -0.38 28.28 11.80
CA SER A 54 -0.32 29.60 12.45
C SER A 54 -1.63 30.37 12.25
N GLY A 55 -2.19 30.40 11.05
CA GLY A 55 -3.50 30.98 10.76
C GLY A 55 -4.63 30.27 11.53
N PHE A 56 -4.56 28.96 11.66
CA PHE A 56 -5.51 28.16 12.42
C PHE A 56 -5.41 28.42 13.93
N ALA A 57 -4.21 28.57 14.48
CA ALA A 57 -3.99 28.93 15.88
C ALA A 57 -4.58 30.32 16.22
N VAL A 58 -4.45 31.29 15.31
CA VAL A 58 -5.04 32.62 15.44
C VAL A 58 -6.57 32.57 15.35
N LEU A 59 -7.12 31.74 14.43
CA LEU A 59 -8.58 31.51 14.32
C LEU A 59 -9.15 30.85 15.58
N LEU A 60 -8.45 29.84 16.11
CA LEU A 60 -8.84 29.12 17.32
C LEU A 60 -8.79 30.05 18.54
N ALA A 61 -7.76 30.88 18.67
CA ALA A 61 -7.65 31.91 19.69
C ALA A 61 -8.79 32.92 19.60
N GLY A 62 -9.17 33.34 18.41
CA GLY A 62 -10.33 34.20 18.14
C GLY A 62 -11.66 33.58 18.56
N VAL A 63 -11.90 32.31 18.26
CA VAL A 63 -13.11 31.58 18.67
C VAL A 63 -13.20 31.40 20.19
N ILE A 64 -12.06 31.13 20.85
CA ILE A 64 -11.95 31.01 22.30
C ILE A 64 -12.24 32.36 22.97
N LEU A 65 -11.76 33.45 22.40
CA LEU A 65 -11.98 34.81 22.86
C LEU A 65 -13.47 35.21 22.80
N ILE A 66 -14.20 34.79 21.77
CA ILE A 66 -15.65 35.06 21.62
C ILE A 66 -16.46 34.28 22.65
N SER A 67 -16.01 33.08 23.03
CA SER A 67 -16.80 32.15 23.83
C SER A 67 -16.62 32.28 25.36
N SER A 68 -15.60 33.00 25.85
CA SER A 68 -15.29 33.06 27.27
C SER A 68 -15.52 34.47 27.90
N ALA A 69 -16.46 34.55 28.82
CA ALA A 69 -16.73 35.78 29.61
C ALA A 69 -15.70 36.08 30.70
N LYS A 70 -14.57 35.36 30.79
CA LYS A 70 -13.54 35.54 31.82
C LYS A 70 -12.16 35.83 31.21
N GLN A 71 -11.73 37.09 31.32
CA GLN A 71 -10.51 37.68 30.76
C GLN A 71 -9.18 37.03 31.19
N ARG A 72 -9.16 36.10 32.15
CA ARG A 72 -7.90 35.52 32.70
C ARG A 72 -7.34 34.38 31.86
N TYR A 73 -8.15 33.64 31.17
CA TYR A 73 -7.70 32.54 30.30
C TYR A 73 -7.10 33.00 28.96
N ILE A 74 -7.31 34.26 28.58
CA ILE A 74 -6.90 34.81 27.27
C ILE A 74 -5.40 34.96 27.17
N ALA A 75 -4.73 35.42 28.20
CA ALA A 75 -3.27 35.61 28.23
C ALA A 75 -2.53 34.25 28.20
N GLU A 76 -3.09 33.25 28.84
CA GLU A 76 -2.54 31.87 28.90
C GLU A 76 -2.59 31.18 27.54
N TRP A 77 -3.69 31.33 26.83
CA TRP A 77 -3.84 30.74 25.48
C TRP A 77 -3.08 31.51 24.40
N LEU A 78 -2.94 32.82 24.52
CA LEU A 78 -2.09 33.61 23.64
C LEU A 78 -0.61 33.23 23.81
N LEU A 79 -0.16 32.94 25.04
CA LEU A 79 1.19 32.46 25.29
C LEU A 79 1.43 31.06 24.76
N VAL A 80 0.46 30.16 24.87
CA VAL A 80 0.52 28.80 24.27
C VAL A 80 0.52 28.87 22.73
N GLY A 81 -0.30 29.72 22.14
CA GLY A 81 -0.34 29.97 20.69
C GLY A 81 0.98 30.57 20.19
N LEU A 82 1.51 31.56 20.87
CA LEU A 82 2.80 32.19 20.55
C LEU A 82 3.99 31.23 20.72
N ALA A 83 3.98 30.39 21.76
CA ALA A 83 4.98 29.36 21.94
C ALA A 83 4.92 28.27 20.85
N ALA A 84 3.73 27.82 20.45
CA ALA A 84 3.55 26.90 19.34
C ALA A 84 4.02 27.50 18.01
N THR A 85 3.73 28.77 17.77
CA THR A 85 4.18 29.52 16.58
C THR A 85 5.68 29.73 16.57
N ALA A 86 6.29 30.04 17.71
CA ALA A 86 7.74 30.20 17.84
C ALA A 86 8.50 28.90 17.64
N VAL A 87 7.93 27.77 18.10
CA VAL A 87 8.49 26.42 17.91
C VAL A 87 8.36 25.98 16.45
N ALA A 88 7.23 26.26 15.79
CA ALA A 88 7.05 26.00 14.36
C ALA A 88 8.02 26.84 13.51
N PHE A 89 8.20 28.11 13.85
CA PHE A 89 9.13 29.01 13.18
C PHE A 89 10.60 28.63 13.40
N ALA A 90 10.97 28.16 14.60
CA ALA A 90 12.32 27.66 14.87
C ALA A 90 12.61 26.35 14.11
N ALA A 91 11.62 25.49 13.96
CA ALA A 91 11.73 24.27 13.14
C ALA A 91 11.92 24.61 11.65
N ASP A 92 11.24 25.64 11.14
CA ASP A 92 11.32 26.13 9.76
C ASP A 92 12.67 26.81 9.46
N LEU A 93 13.21 27.58 10.41
CA LEU A 93 14.53 28.20 10.33
C LEU A 93 15.68 27.19 10.29
N LEU A 94 15.49 26.00 10.88
CA LEU A 94 16.49 24.92 10.89
C LEU A 94 16.46 24.10 9.59
N VAL A 95 15.30 24.04 8.91
CA VAL A 95 15.14 23.36 7.59
C VAL A 95 15.78 24.18 6.46
N ILE A 96 15.85 25.51 6.57
CA ILE A 96 16.42 26.39 5.54
C ILE A 96 17.94 26.17 5.35
N ASN A 97 18.64 25.56 6.31
CA ASN A 97 20.09 25.34 6.25
C ASN A 97 20.53 24.03 5.55
N GLY A 98 19.68 23.41 4.75
CA GLY A 98 20.08 22.46 3.70
C GLY A 98 20.52 21.06 4.17
N LEU A 99 20.02 20.56 5.31
CA LEU A 99 20.34 19.22 5.80
C LEU A 99 19.11 18.29 5.73
N PRO A 100 19.05 17.33 4.78
CA PRO A 100 17.88 16.47 4.56
C PRO A 100 17.64 15.40 5.64
N GLU A 101 18.59 15.13 6.53
CA GLU A 101 18.45 14.10 7.58
C GLU A 101 17.71 14.54 8.86
N PHE A 102 17.16 15.73 8.88
CA PHE A 102 16.75 16.41 10.12
C PHE A 102 15.31 16.15 10.60
N GLY A 103 14.40 15.59 9.77
CA GLY A 103 12.96 15.52 10.08
C GLY A 103 12.61 14.89 11.43
N ALA A 104 13.09 13.69 11.70
CA ALA A 104 12.67 12.91 12.87
C ALA A 104 13.36 13.32 14.19
N LYS A 105 14.65 13.69 14.16
CA LYS A 105 15.41 14.09 15.35
C LYS A 105 14.90 15.41 15.94
N HIS A 106 14.45 16.35 15.09
CA HIS A 106 13.93 17.64 15.50
C HIS A 106 12.51 17.55 16.06
N ILE A 107 11.67 16.64 15.56
CA ILE A 107 10.35 16.38 16.12
C ILE A 107 10.47 15.97 17.60
N VAL A 108 11.43 15.13 17.95
CA VAL A 108 11.67 14.72 19.34
C VAL A 108 12.21 15.86 20.20
N LEU A 109 13.19 16.63 19.69
CA LEU A 109 13.80 17.74 20.44
C LEU A 109 12.82 18.89 20.66
N VAL A 110 12.04 19.23 19.61
CA VAL A 110 10.98 20.26 19.69
C VAL A 110 9.86 19.80 20.62
N SER A 111 9.50 18.52 20.58
CA SER A 111 8.47 17.94 21.45
C SER A 111 8.91 17.92 22.91
N LEU A 112 10.17 17.59 23.18
CA LEU A 112 10.75 17.65 24.52
C LEU A 112 10.85 19.09 25.03
N SER A 113 11.26 20.03 24.16
CA SER A 113 11.36 21.47 24.50
C SER A 113 9.98 22.09 24.74
N PHE A 114 8.99 21.75 23.94
CA PHE A 114 7.60 22.17 24.11
C PHE A 114 6.95 21.57 25.37
N SER A 115 7.22 20.29 25.65
CA SER A 115 6.79 19.66 26.90
C SER A 115 7.42 20.25 28.11
N ALA A 116 8.72 20.64 28.04
CA ALA A 116 9.44 21.34 29.12
C ALA A 116 8.90 22.76 29.32
N LEU A 117 8.60 23.47 28.23
CA LEU A 117 8.03 24.84 28.28
C LEU A 117 6.62 24.82 28.87
N LEU A 118 5.79 23.90 28.51
CA LEU A 118 4.45 23.73 29.07
C LEU A 118 4.46 23.31 30.54
N THR A 119 5.45 22.54 30.99
CA THR A 119 5.65 22.20 32.42
C THR A 119 6.01 23.40 33.27
N VAL A 120 6.61 24.42 32.68
CA VAL A 120 6.98 25.67 33.38
C VAL A 120 5.86 26.72 33.29
N VAL A 121 5.23 26.89 32.13
CA VAL A 121 4.24 27.96 31.86
C VAL A 121 2.88 27.68 32.50
N VAL A 122 2.41 26.43 32.46
CA VAL A 122 1.08 26.05 33.02
C VAL A 122 1.01 26.24 34.55
N PRO A 123 2.02 25.88 35.36
CA PRO A 123 2.04 26.16 36.78
C PRO A 123 2.20 27.64 37.12
N ALA A 124 3.01 28.38 36.32
CA ALA A 124 3.27 29.82 36.58
C ALA A 124 2.01 30.70 36.41
N SER A 125 1.11 30.31 35.47
CA SER A 125 -0.16 31.00 35.23
C SER A 125 -1.23 30.75 36.32
N ALA A 126 -1.11 29.62 37.03
CA ALA A 126 -2.02 29.25 38.13
C ALA A 126 -1.68 29.94 39.48
N MET A 127 -0.53 30.64 39.57
CA MET A 127 0.01 31.22 40.81
C MET A 127 -0.70 32.48 41.34
N GLY A 128 -1.76 32.96 40.77
CA GLY A 128 -2.53 34.10 41.24
C GLY A 128 -3.41 33.79 42.48
N ARG A 129 -2.89 33.89 43.70
CA ARG A 129 -3.60 33.92 44.98
C ARG A 129 -4.10 32.61 45.61
N ARG A 130 -3.31 31.56 45.69
CA ARG A 130 -3.58 30.40 46.57
C ARG A 130 -2.48 30.22 47.63
N ASN A 131 -2.86 29.74 48.86
CA ASN A 131 -1.95 29.41 49.92
C ASN A 131 -0.94 28.33 49.45
N ILE A 132 0.34 28.53 49.82
CA ILE A 132 1.46 27.67 49.44
C ILE A 132 1.18 26.15 49.72
N GLY A 133 0.42 25.84 50.78
CA GLY A 133 0.07 24.48 51.15
C GLY A 133 -0.93 23.78 50.20
N GLU A 134 -1.96 24.52 49.73
CA GLU A 134 -2.88 24.03 48.71
C GLU A 134 -2.21 23.89 47.32
N TRP A 135 -1.25 24.77 47.05
CA TRP A 135 -0.44 24.70 45.85
C TRP A 135 0.47 23.48 45.83
N LEU A 136 1.14 23.14 46.96
CA LEU A 136 1.99 21.94 47.04
C LEU A 136 1.17 20.62 46.93
N THR A 137 -0.02 20.55 47.47
CA THR A 137 -0.90 19.38 47.33
C THR A 137 -1.48 19.27 45.91
N SER A 138 -1.78 20.39 45.25
CA SER A 138 -2.20 20.38 43.85
C SER A 138 -1.06 19.94 42.93
N ILE A 139 0.18 20.40 43.18
CA ILE A 139 1.38 19.98 42.42
C ILE A 139 1.62 18.45 42.54
N LEU A 140 1.44 17.89 43.73
CA LEU A 140 1.61 16.45 43.91
C LEU A 140 0.55 15.60 43.17
N GLN A 141 -0.69 16.08 43.10
CA GLN A 141 -1.73 15.48 42.26
C GLN A 141 -1.49 15.74 40.77
N ASP A 142 -0.98 16.92 40.41
CA ASP A 142 -0.65 17.28 39.02
C ASP A 142 0.63 16.56 38.52
N ARG A 143 1.58 16.20 39.39
CA ARG A 143 2.79 15.45 39.03
C ARG A 143 2.45 14.08 38.37
N ILE A 144 1.47 13.38 38.88
CA ILE A 144 1.05 12.08 38.30
C ILE A 144 0.46 12.32 36.90
N ARG A 145 -0.37 13.33 36.73
CA ARG A 145 -0.98 13.69 35.42
C ARG A 145 0.05 14.16 34.42
N ILE A 146 1.00 14.98 34.86
CA ILE A 146 2.14 15.44 34.04
C ILE A 146 2.99 14.24 33.64
N GLY A 147 3.33 13.36 34.58
CA GLY A 147 4.08 12.13 34.28
C GLY A 147 3.37 11.20 33.28
N GLN A 148 2.05 11.08 33.40
CA GLN A 148 1.24 10.32 32.46
C GLN A 148 1.25 10.96 31.05
N PHE A 149 1.08 12.30 30.97
CA PHE A 149 1.13 13.02 29.70
C PHE A 149 2.51 12.88 29.03
N LEU A 150 3.59 13.12 29.75
CA LEU A 150 4.95 12.99 29.23
C LEU A 150 5.23 11.56 28.75
N SER A 151 4.77 10.56 29.52
CA SER A 151 4.92 9.15 29.14
C SER A 151 4.14 8.79 27.87
N VAL A 152 2.89 9.29 27.71
CA VAL A 152 2.09 9.08 26.49
C VAL A 152 2.77 9.76 25.29
N THR A 153 3.21 11.00 25.47
CA THR A 153 3.85 11.78 24.39
C THR A 153 5.17 11.14 23.95
N ALA A 154 6.00 10.68 24.91
CA ALA A 154 7.26 10.00 24.59
C ALA A 154 7.01 8.68 23.82
N GLN A 155 6.07 7.85 24.26
CA GLN A 155 5.70 6.63 23.55
C GLN A 155 5.16 6.93 22.14
N LEU A 156 4.31 7.96 22.01
CA LEU A 156 3.78 8.36 20.69
C LEU A 156 4.92 8.86 19.78
N GLY A 157 5.86 9.64 20.30
CA GLY A 157 7.04 10.09 19.56
C GLY A 157 7.89 8.91 19.07
N LEU A 158 8.16 7.94 19.95
CA LEU A 158 8.87 6.71 19.57
C LEU A 158 8.12 5.90 18.49
N LEU A 159 6.79 5.80 18.58
CA LEU A 159 5.98 5.13 17.56
C LEU A 159 6.02 5.86 16.22
N VAL A 160 5.97 7.19 16.22
CA VAL A 160 6.15 8.00 14.99
C VAL A 160 7.51 7.71 14.37
N LEU A 161 8.58 7.66 15.18
CA LEU A 161 9.93 7.33 14.70
C LEU A 161 10.00 5.92 14.10
N VAL A 162 9.44 4.90 14.78
CA VAL A 162 9.40 3.53 14.25
C VAL A 162 8.65 3.50 12.92
N ILE A 163 7.46 4.09 12.87
CA ILE A 163 6.61 4.08 11.66
C ILE A 163 7.33 4.77 10.49
N SER A 164 8.00 5.90 10.74
CA SER A 164 8.76 6.63 9.71
C SER A 164 10.03 5.88 9.30
N GLN A 165 10.79 5.33 10.25
CA GLN A 165 12.05 4.64 10.00
C GLN A 165 11.85 3.32 9.24
N PHE A 166 10.78 2.60 9.55
CA PHE A 166 10.40 1.39 8.85
C PHE A 166 9.48 1.66 7.65
N GLN A 167 9.21 2.92 7.31
CA GLN A 167 8.31 3.29 6.19
C GLN A 167 7.03 2.44 6.16
N LEU A 168 6.35 2.33 7.32
CA LEU A 168 5.18 1.46 7.46
C LEU A 168 3.98 2.06 6.74
N GLU A 169 3.32 1.25 5.93
CA GLU A 169 2.21 1.62 5.05
C GLU A 169 2.62 2.60 3.95
N ASN A 170 1.71 3.44 3.45
CA ASN A 170 2.00 4.37 2.36
C ASN A 170 2.73 5.65 2.85
N GLN A 171 3.38 6.35 1.94
CA GLN A 171 4.13 7.57 2.23
C GLN A 171 3.26 8.63 2.91
N ALA A 172 2.01 8.84 2.46
CA ALA A 172 1.10 9.78 3.07
C ALA A 172 0.83 9.47 4.55
N PHE A 173 0.85 8.19 4.94
CA PHE A 173 0.69 7.78 6.33
C PHE A 173 1.92 8.12 7.17
N TYR A 174 3.10 7.59 6.82
CA TYR A 174 4.28 7.76 7.69
C TYR A 174 4.88 9.17 7.63
N SER A 175 4.80 9.87 6.49
CA SER A 175 5.38 11.21 6.34
C SER A 175 4.43 12.35 6.71
N ASN A 176 3.10 12.20 6.50
CA ASN A 176 2.15 13.28 6.68
C ASN A 176 1.20 13.04 7.86
N ILE A 177 0.50 11.88 7.89
CA ILE A 177 -0.54 11.63 8.91
C ILE A 177 0.07 11.41 10.29
N MET A 178 1.16 10.66 10.43
CA MET A 178 1.72 10.38 11.75
C MET A 178 2.28 11.63 12.44
N PRO A 179 3.03 12.52 11.79
CA PRO A 179 3.38 13.83 12.36
C PRO A 179 2.15 14.67 12.70
N LEU A 180 1.14 14.72 11.80
CA LEU A 180 -0.10 15.46 12.06
C LEU A 180 -0.86 14.93 13.28
N VAL A 181 -0.91 13.61 13.46
CA VAL A 181 -1.50 12.97 14.65
C VAL A 181 -0.72 13.36 15.90
N PHE A 182 0.60 13.36 15.84
CA PHE A 182 1.44 13.72 16.97
C PHE A 182 1.18 15.15 17.45
N TYR A 183 1.28 16.13 16.55
CA TYR A 183 1.00 17.53 16.88
C TYR A 183 -0.48 17.76 17.19
N GLY A 184 -1.38 17.14 16.44
CA GLY A 184 -2.82 17.19 16.69
C GLY A 184 -3.18 16.65 18.08
N PHE A 185 -2.56 15.55 18.52
CA PHE A 185 -2.73 15.02 19.88
C PHE A 185 -2.27 16.01 20.95
N LEU A 186 -1.12 16.64 20.79
CA LEU A 186 -0.62 17.64 21.74
C LEU A 186 -1.63 18.78 21.90
N ILE A 187 -2.12 19.34 20.81
CA ILE A 187 -3.14 20.39 20.85
C ILE A 187 -4.44 19.89 21.48
N HIS A 188 -4.94 18.74 21.01
CA HIS A 188 -6.17 18.12 21.48
C HIS A 188 -6.17 17.84 23.00
N TYR A 189 -5.04 17.42 23.56
CA TYR A 189 -4.88 17.11 24.97
C TYR A 189 -5.21 18.32 25.87
N PHE A 190 -4.74 19.52 25.50
CA PHE A 190 -4.94 20.74 26.26
C PHE A 190 -6.27 21.44 25.99
N LEU A 191 -6.99 21.04 24.93
CA LEU A 191 -8.29 21.66 24.64
C LEU A 191 -9.34 21.32 25.70
N PRO A 192 -10.18 22.29 26.08
CA PRO A 192 -11.39 22.02 26.86
C PRO A 192 -12.27 20.98 26.17
N PHE A 193 -12.90 20.09 26.96
CA PHE A 193 -13.64 18.93 26.46
C PHE A 193 -14.62 19.25 25.34
N ARG A 194 -15.36 20.37 25.45
CA ARG A 194 -16.36 20.82 24.45
C ARG A 194 -15.77 21.10 23.06
N TYR A 195 -14.47 21.40 22.96
CA TYR A 195 -13.82 21.72 21.69
C TYR A 195 -13.03 20.54 21.10
N ARG A 196 -12.83 19.46 21.83
CA ARG A 196 -12.04 18.30 21.41
C ARG A 196 -12.63 17.63 20.16
N LEU A 197 -13.93 17.39 20.16
CA LEU A 197 -14.60 16.74 19.03
C LEU A 197 -14.66 17.63 17.77
N PRO A 198 -15.05 18.93 17.85
CA PRO A 198 -14.90 19.86 16.72
C PRO A 198 -13.48 19.97 16.19
N PHE A 199 -12.48 20.01 17.07
CA PHE A 199 -11.08 20.04 16.67
C PHE A 199 -10.67 18.79 15.90
N PHE A 200 -11.08 17.59 16.33
CA PHE A 200 -10.82 16.35 15.61
C PHE A 200 -11.43 16.38 14.20
N VAL A 201 -12.63 16.91 14.03
CA VAL A 201 -13.24 17.07 12.70
C VAL A 201 -12.41 18.03 11.84
N LEU A 202 -12.01 19.18 12.37
CA LEU A 202 -11.19 20.16 11.65
C LEU A 202 -9.82 19.58 11.27
N LEU A 203 -9.19 18.83 12.16
CA LEU A 203 -7.93 18.13 11.90
C LEU A 203 -8.07 17.13 10.76
N SER A 204 -9.18 16.38 10.73
CA SER A 204 -9.47 15.43 9.65
C SER A 204 -9.67 16.13 8.30
N LEU A 205 -10.43 17.25 8.29
CA LEU A 205 -10.65 18.04 7.07
C LEU A 205 -9.36 18.70 6.57
N ALA A 206 -8.53 19.21 7.48
CA ALA A 206 -7.22 19.77 7.14
C ALA A 206 -6.28 18.71 6.54
N ALA A 207 -6.27 17.50 7.10
CA ALA A 207 -5.51 16.37 6.57
C ALA A 207 -5.95 15.98 5.15
N MET A 208 -7.26 16.02 4.86
CA MET A 208 -7.77 15.78 3.49
C MET A 208 -7.19 16.80 2.51
N ILE A 209 -7.24 18.09 2.87
CA ILE A 209 -6.73 19.16 2.01
C ILE A 209 -5.22 18.99 1.79
N GLY A 210 -4.47 18.64 2.84
CA GLY A 210 -3.02 18.45 2.76
C GLY A 210 -2.60 17.26 1.89
N ILE A 211 -3.44 16.20 1.80
CA ILE A 211 -3.09 14.98 1.06
C ILE A 211 -3.66 14.96 -0.36
N PHE A 212 -4.91 15.38 -0.55
CA PHE A 212 -5.59 15.30 -1.86
C PHE A 212 -5.61 16.63 -2.62
N GLY A 213 -5.10 17.70 -2.02
CA GLY A 213 -5.22 19.06 -2.54
C GLY A 213 -6.63 19.65 -2.34
N PHE A 214 -6.76 20.94 -2.59
CA PHE A 214 -7.99 21.69 -2.29
C PHE A 214 -9.20 21.20 -3.09
N VAL A 215 -9.05 21.07 -4.42
CA VAL A 215 -10.16 20.73 -5.33
C VAL A 215 -10.77 19.35 -5.00
N ASN A 216 -9.93 18.32 -4.91
CA ASN A 216 -10.38 16.96 -4.60
C ASN A 216 -11.04 16.88 -3.20
N SER A 217 -10.48 17.60 -2.23
CA SER A 217 -11.03 17.65 -0.88
C SER A 217 -12.40 18.34 -0.83
N VAL A 218 -12.60 19.42 -1.59
CA VAL A 218 -13.90 20.09 -1.68
C VAL A 218 -14.95 19.15 -2.27
N TRP A 219 -14.61 18.40 -3.33
CA TRP A 219 -15.53 17.40 -3.89
C TRP A 219 -15.84 16.29 -2.89
N LEU A 220 -14.83 15.70 -2.24
CA LEU A 220 -15.01 14.65 -1.25
C LEU A 220 -15.89 15.09 -0.07
N ILE A 221 -15.62 16.29 0.47
CA ILE A 221 -16.38 16.88 1.57
C ILE A 221 -17.81 17.22 1.11
N GLY A 222 -17.96 17.83 -0.08
CA GLY A 222 -19.24 18.21 -0.64
C GLY A 222 -20.16 17.01 -0.87
N ILE A 223 -19.67 15.96 -1.52
CA ILE A 223 -20.41 14.69 -1.70
C ILE A 223 -20.76 14.09 -0.34
N GLY A 224 -19.81 14.05 0.59
CA GLY A 224 -20.04 13.52 1.93
C GLY A 224 -21.12 14.29 2.69
N LEU A 225 -21.10 15.62 2.67
CA LEU A 225 -22.13 16.46 3.29
C LEU A 225 -23.49 16.27 2.62
N ALA A 226 -23.56 16.12 1.30
CA ALA A 226 -24.79 15.82 0.59
C ALA A 226 -25.40 14.47 1.04
N LEU A 227 -24.58 13.41 1.11
CA LEU A 227 -25.02 12.09 1.58
C LEU A 227 -25.50 12.13 3.03
N ILE A 228 -24.80 12.86 3.92
CA ILE A 228 -25.25 13.10 5.30
C ILE A 228 -26.56 13.87 5.31
N GLY A 229 -26.68 14.93 4.50
CA GLY A 229 -27.90 15.73 4.37
C GLY A 229 -29.11 14.90 3.97
N LEU A 230 -28.95 13.98 3.00
CA LEU A 230 -30.02 13.04 2.60
C LEU A 230 -30.50 12.15 3.75
N CYS A 231 -29.61 11.77 4.67
CA CYS A 231 -30.01 11.01 5.87
C CYS A 231 -30.91 11.82 6.82
N HIS A 232 -30.80 13.13 6.80
CA HIS A 232 -31.54 14.05 7.70
C HIS A 232 -32.74 14.75 7.06
N LEU A 233 -33.11 14.43 5.84
CA LEU A 233 -34.29 14.99 5.19
C LEU A 233 -35.54 14.78 6.07
N PRO A 234 -36.43 15.78 6.17
CA PRO A 234 -37.66 15.69 6.98
C PRO A 234 -38.75 14.87 6.27
N VAL A 235 -38.40 13.66 5.80
CA VAL A 235 -39.26 12.73 5.07
C VAL A 235 -39.24 11.35 5.72
N SER A 236 -40.13 10.46 5.30
CA SER A 236 -40.19 9.09 5.83
C SER A 236 -38.91 8.30 5.52
N TYR A 237 -38.60 7.29 6.37
CA TYR A 237 -37.44 6.44 6.22
C TYR A 237 -37.30 5.78 4.83
N PRO A 238 -38.38 5.21 4.21
CA PRO A 238 -38.25 4.66 2.86
C PRO A 238 -37.81 5.69 1.81
N ILE A 239 -38.31 6.94 1.91
CA ILE A 239 -37.95 8.01 0.97
C ILE A 239 -36.49 8.39 1.11
N ARG A 240 -35.92 8.45 2.33
CA ARG A 240 -34.50 8.65 2.56
C ARG A 240 -33.64 7.52 1.94
N MET A 241 -34.10 6.28 2.10
CA MET A 241 -33.46 5.11 1.47
C MET A 241 -33.42 5.23 -0.05
N VAL A 242 -34.58 5.55 -0.67
CA VAL A 242 -34.65 5.75 -2.13
C VAL A 242 -33.75 6.90 -2.59
N ALA A 243 -33.75 8.02 -1.87
CA ALA A 243 -32.89 9.17 -2.19
C ALA A 243 -31.39 8.81 -2.14
N LEU A 244 -30.97 8.02 -1.13
CA LEU A 244 -29.59 7.54 -1.05
C LEU A 244 -29.24 6.52 -2.14
N LEU A 245 -30.17 5.63 -2.49
CA LEU A 245 -29.97 4.70 -3.61
C LEU A 245 -29.83 5.45 -4.94
N LEU A 246 -30.65 6.49 -5.18
CA LEU A 246 -30.53 7.33 -6.37
C LEU A 246 -29.19 8.08 -6.38
N ALA A 247 -28.77 8.68 -5.25
CA ALA A 247 -27.45 9.31 -5.14
C ALA A 247 -26.32 8.30 -5.40
N GLY A 248 -26.43 7.07 -4.87
CA GLY A 248 -25.50 5.98 -5.14
C GLY A 248 -25.47 5.61 -6.62
N THR A 249 -26.62 5.54 -7.30
CA THR A 249 -26.67 5.30 -8.75
C THR A 249 -25.95 6.39 -9.54
N VAL A 250 -26.16 7.67 -9.19
CA VAL A 250 -25.43 8.78 -9.82
C VAL A 250 -23.92 8.64 -9.62
N LEU A 251 -23.47 8.29 -8.41
CA LEU A 251 -22.05 8.07 -8.13
C LEU A 251 -21.49 6.87 -8.92
N ILE A 252 -22.30 5.82 -9.12
CA ILE A 252 -21.94 4.67 -9.96
C ILE A 252 -21.73 5.10 -11.42
N THR A 253 -22.63 5.91 -12.01
CA THR A 253 -22.48 6.37 -13.40
C THR A 253 -21.22 7.22 -13.61
N VAL A 254 -20.83 8.01 -12.59
CA VAL A 254 -19.57 8.74 -12.60
C VAL A 254 -18.39 7.80 -12.46
N ARG A 255 -18.46 6.81 -11.56
CA ARG A 255 -17.37 5.83 -11.32
C ARG A 255 -17.09 4.96 -12.53
N VAL A 256 -18.11 4.60 -13.30
CA VAL A 256 -18.00 3.79 -14.53
C VAL A 256 -17.52 4.65 -15.72
N GLY A 257 -17.45 5.97 -15.56
CA GLY A 257 -16.99 6.88 -16.63
C GLY A 257 -18.07 7.32 -17.62
N TRP A 258 -19.35 6.97 -17.39
CA TRP A 258 -20.45 7.47 -18.23
C TRP A 258 -20.63 8.99 -18.11
N ILE A 259 -20.27 9.54 -16.96
CA ILE A 259 -20.22 10.98 -16.70
C ILE A 259 -18.78 11.30 -16.30
N GLN A 260 -18.12 12.18 -17.08
CA GLN A 260 -16.77 12.62 -16.76
C GLN A 260 -16.79 13.55 -15.54
N ALA A 261 -15.90 13.29 -14.58
CA ALA A 261 -15.73 14.10 -13.38
C ALA A 261 -14.38 14.83 -13.42
N SER A 262 -14.34 16.01 -12.83
CA SER A 262 -13.14 16.85 -12.75
C SER A 262 -12.21 16.50 -11.59
N TRP A 263 -12.52 15.46 -10.80
CA TRP A 263 -11.71 15.03 -9.67
C TRP A 263 -10.90 13.76 -9.99
N LEU A 264 -9.82 13.55 -9.24
CA LEU A 264 -8.96 12.37 -9.38
C LEU A 264 -9.64 11.10 -8.82
N ASP A 265 -9.32 9.95 -9.41
CA ASP A 265 -9.82 8.64 -8.99
C ASP A 265 -9.48 8.27 -7.54
N VAL A 266 -8.45 8.90 -6.97
CA VAL A 266 -8.02 8.70 -5.58
C VAL A 266 -9.12 8.97 -4.54
N ILE A 267 -10.13 9.79 -4.84
CA ILE A 267 -11.21 10.07 -3.90
C ILE A 267 -12.21 8.91 -3.75
N TRP A 268 -12.34 8.01 -4.72
CA TRP A 268 -13.31 6.92 -4.68
C TRP A 268 -13.10 5.95 -3.53
N PRO A 269 -11.88 5.43 -3.28
CA PRO A 269 -11.61 4.58 -2.14
C PRO A 269 -11.87 5.24 -0.80
N VAL A 270 -11.51 6.53 -0.70
CA VAL A 270 -11.72 7.32 0.52
C VAL A 270 -13.19 7.54 0.77
N LEU A 271 -13.95 7.92 -0.26
CA LEU A 271 -15.41 8.07 -0.20
C LEU A 271 -16.08 6.74 0.21
N ALA A 272 -15.66 5.63 -0.40
CA ALA A 272 -16.15 4.31 -0.07
C ALA A 272 -15.86 3.94 1.40
N SER A 273 -14.63 4.12 1.86
CA SER A 273 -14.24 3.81 3.24
C SER A 273 -14.99 4.65 4.28
N MET A 274 -15.33 5.89 3.93
CA MET A 274 -16.04 6.82 4.81
C MET A 274 -17.55 6.58 4.84
N PHE A 275 -18.17 6.25 3.70
CA PHE A 275 -19.64 6.33 3.56
C PHE A 275 -20.30 4.98 3.27
N MET A 276 -19.73 4.09 2.49
CA MET A 276 -20.39 2.92 1.90
C MET A 276 -21.23 2.09 2.91
N PHE A 277 -20.60 1.50 3.91
CA PHE A 277 -21.31 0.69 4.92
C PHE A 277 -21.76 1.51 6.12
N ARG A 278 -21.12 2.65 6.38
CA ARG A 278 -21.47 3.50 7.51
C ARG A 278 -22.79 4.19 7.33
N LEU A 279 -23.20 4.54 6.11
CA LEU A 279 -24.52 5.09 5.82
C LEU A 279 -25.62 4.10 6.21
N ILE A 280 -25.42 2.80 5.96
CA ILE A 280 -26.38 1.75 6.32
C ILE A 280 -26.56 1.69 7.85
N LEU A 281 -25.43 1.64 8.59
CA LEU A 281 -25.45 1.64 10.06
C LEU A 281 -26.03 2.92 10.63
N TYR A 282 -25.63 4.06 10.06
CA TYR A 282 -26.10 5.37 10.50
C TYR A 282 -27.62 5.51 10.34
N LEU A 283 -28.17 5.15 9.18
CA LEU A 283 -29.61 5.15 8.94
C LEU A 283 -30.35 4.17 9.85
N TYR A 284 -29.77 2.97 10.06
CA TYR A 284 -30.33 2.01 11.00
C TYR A 284 -30.42 2.60 12.41
N ASP A 285 -29.35 3.25 12.89
CA ASP A 285 -29.32 3.87 14.21
C ASP A 285 -30.21 5.12 14.31
N LEU A 286 -30.35 5.92 13.25
CA LEU A 286 -31.31 7.03 13.20
C LEU A 286 -32.75 6.53 13.34
N LYS A 287 -33.09 5.36 12.78
CA LYS A 287 -34.41 4.77 12.86
C LYS A 287 -34.71 4.19 14.25
N HIS A 288 -33.74 3.57 14.90
CA HIS A 288 -33.91 2.80 16.13
C HIS A 288 -33.28 3.48 17.36
N GLY A 289 -32.46 4.50 17.17
CA GLY A 289 -31.74 5.19 18.24
C GLY A 289 -32.65 6.10 19.08
N LYS A 290 -32.42 6.10 20.41
CA LYS A 290 -33.18 6.95 21.37
C LYS A 290 -32.59 8.36 21.48
N THR A 291 -31.37 8.61 21.05
CA THR A 291 -30.66 9.90 21.23
C THR A 291 -30.48 10.61 19.90
N LYS A 292 -30.81 11.92 19.85
CA LYS A 292 -30.60 12.73 18.64
C LYS A 292 -29.07 12.90 18.38
N PRO A 293 -28.62 12.75 17.14
CA PRO A 293 -27.24 13.01 16.78
C PRO A 293 -26.92 14.50 16.86
N THR A 294 -25.69 14.87 17.25
CA THR A 294 -25.20 16.24 17.15
C THR A 294 -24.38 16.39 15.87
N LEU A 295 -24.27 17.61 15.31
CA LEU A 295 -23.50 17.87 14.10
C LEU A 295 -22.06 17.39 14.25
N ALA A 296 -21.38 17.76 15.34
CA ALA A 296 -20.00 17.33 15.59
C ALA A 296 -19.84 15.81 15.67
N SER A 297 -20.77 15.09 16.31
CA SER A 297 -20.70 13.63 16.40
C SER A 297 -21.00 12.95 15.05
N THR A 298 -21.80 13.56 14.20
CA THR A 298 -22.09 13.04 12.86
C THR A 298 -20.90 13.26 11.94
N LEU A 299 -20.35 14.48 11.91
CA LEU A 299 -19.19 14.80 11.09
C LEU A 299 -17.96 13.96 11.52
N SER A 300 -17.70 13.83 12.83
CA SER A 300 -16.59 13.00 13.32
C SER A 300 -16.76 11.52 13.00
N TYR A 301 -17.97 11.01 12.86
CA TYR A 301 -18.24 9.63 12.48
C TYR A 301 -17.93 9.35 11.02
N PHE A 302 -18.24 10.28 10.11
CA PHE A 302 -17.99 10.10 8.68
C PHE A 302 -16.60 10.55 8.28
N PHE A 303 -16.16 11.74 8.67
CA PHE A 303 -14.86 12.30 8.34
C PHE A 303 -13.80 11.91 9.38
N LEU A 304 -13.43 10.63 9.40
CA LEU A 304 -12.43 10.12 10.33
C LEU A 304 -11.02 10.23 9.74
N LEU A 305 -10.08 10.79 10.51
CA LEU A 305 -8.69 11.00 10.11
C LEU A 305 -8.01 9.75 9.51
N PRO A 306 -8.12 8.54 10.10
CA PRO A 306 -7.45 7.37 9.53
C PRO A 306 -7.99 6.95 8.15
N ASN A 307 -9.24 7.27 7.80
CA ASN A 307 -9.83 6.90 6.51
C ASN A 307 -9.16 7.56 5.31
N ILE A 308 -8.42 8.63 5.54
CA ILE A 308 -7.76 9.41 4.48
C ILE A 308 -6.68 8.56 3.79
N VAL A 309 -6.01 7.69 4.56
CA VAL A 309 -4.88 6.87 4.09
C VAL A 309 -5.15 5.37 4.12
N PHE A 310 -6.26 4.94 4.73
CA PHE A 310 -6.65 3.54 4.80
C PHE A 310 -7.94 3.28 4.03
N PRO A 311 -7.88 2.71 2.82
CA PRO A 311 -9.06 2.37 2.03
C PRO A 311 -9.86 1.22 2.64
N PHE A 312 -9.19 0.33 3.38
CA PHE A 312 -9.82 -0.70 4.20
C PHE A 312 -9.99 -0.16 5.61
N PHE A 313 -11.22 0.00 6.03
CA PHE A 313 -11.54 0.59 7.32
C PHE A 313 -12.57 -0.28 8.06
N PRO A 314 -12.40 -0.51 9.38
CA PRO A 314 -13.39 -1.26 10.15
C PRO A 314 -14.75 -0.56 10.15
N VAL A 315 -15.80 -1.32 9.91
CA VAL A 315 -17.19 -0.81 9.86
C VAL A 315 -17.68 -0.54 11.27
N VAL A 316 -17.44 0.67 11.76
CA VAL A 316 -17.77 1.08 13.13
C VAL A 316 -19.28 1.34 13.26
N ASP A 317 -19.92 0.77 14.28
CA ASP A 317 -21.30 1.08 14.67
C ASP A 317 -21.39 2.49 15.25
N TYR A 318 -22.31 3.33 14.75
CA TYR A 318 -22.45 4.72 15.17
C TYR A 318 -22.83 4.85 16.66
N SER A 319 -23.69 3.98 17.15
CA SER A 319 -24.08 3.94 18.56
C SER A 319 -22.89 3.58 19.46
N ALA A 320 -22.07 2.60 19.05
CA ALA A 320 -20.83 2.25 19.74
C ALA A 320 -19.82 3.39 19.69
N PHE A 321 -19.60 4.00 18.52
CA PHE A 321 -18.69 5.13 18.32
C PHE A 321 -18.99 6.31 19.27
N ARG A 322 -20.26 6.67 19.41
CA ARG A 322 -20.70 7.75 20.32
C ARG A 322 -20.52 7.38 21.79
N ARG A 323 -20.87 6.14 22.15
CA ARG A 323 -20.87 5.68 23.55
C ARG A 323 -19.46 5.55 24.10
N THR A 324 -18.51 5.17 23.26
CA THR A 324 -17.12 4.94 23.66
C THR A 324 -16.27 6.23 23.69
N TYR A 325 -16.84 7.38 23.33
CA TYR A 325 -16.13 8.66 23.38
C TYR A 325 -15.92 9.10 24.84
N TYR A 326 -14.68 8.99 25.34
CA TYR A 326 -14.28 9.25 26.73
C TYR A 326 -15.16 8.52 27.78
N ASP A 327 -15.44 7.24 27.57
CA ASP A 327 -16.20 6.38 28.50
C ASP A 327 -15.35 5.83 29.65
N ASP A 328 -14.05 6.09 29.66
CA ASP A 328 -13.09 5.75 30.73
C ASP A 328 -12.16 6.93 31.00
N GLU A 329 -11.23 6.80 31.92
CA GLU A 329 -10.21 7.81 32.24
C GLU A 329 -9.32 8.06 31.03
N GLN A 330 -9.11 9.35 30.67
CA GLN A 330 -8.42 9.75 29.43
C GLN A 330 -7.05 9.09 29.24
N HIS A 331 -6.20 9.04 30.27
CA HIS A 331 -4.85 8.45 30.14
C HIS A 331 -4.87 6.94 29.94
N ARG A 332 -5.88 6.24 30.43
CA ARG A 332 -6.09 4.80 30.14
C ARG A 332 -6.49 4.60 28.68
N ILE A 333 -7.38 5.47 28.17
CA ILE A 333 -7.78 5.41 26.75
C ILE A 333 -6.55 5.64 25.87
N TYR A 334 -5.73 6.66 26.16
CA TYR A 334 -4.53 6.96 25.39
C TYR A 334 -3.51 5.83 25.45
N GLN A 335 -3.23 5.30 26.65
CA GLN A 335 -2.28 4.19 26.81
C GLN A 335 -2.74 2.92 26.07
N LYS A 336 -4.04 2.64 26.09
CA LYS A 336 -4.62 1.54 25.32
C LYS A 336 -4.48 1.79 23.82
N GLY A 337 -4.66 3.04 23.36
CA GLY A 337 -4.42 3.46 21.98
C GLY A 337 -2.98 3.21 21.54
N LEU A 338 -2.00 3.60 22.34
CA LEU A 338 -0.58 3.34 22.08
C LEU A 338 -0.26 1.84 21.98
N GLN A 339 -0.87 1.01 22.84
CA GLN A 339 -0.73 -0.44 22.76
C GLN A 339 -1.31 -1.01 21.45
N TRP A 340 -2.45 -0.47 20.98
CA TRP A 340 -3.03 -0.87 19.70
C TRP A 340 -2.14 -0.45 18.53
N ILE A 341 -1.62 0.79 18.53
CA ILE A 341 -0.68 1.25 17.50
C ILE A 341 0.57 0.36 17.49
N PHE A 342 1.17 0.10 18.66
CA PHE A 342 2.33 -0.78 18.77
C PHE A 342 2.06 -2.19 18.25
N ARG A 343 0.91 -2.78 18.61
CA ARG A 343 0.50 -4.09 18.11
C ARG A 343 0.33 -4.07 16.59
N GLY A 344 -0.26 -3.02 16.03
CA GLY A 344 -0.38 -2.80 14.59
C GLY A 344 0.99 -2.73 13.91
N VAL A 345 1.92 -1.97 14.49
CA VAL A 345 3.31 -1.86 13.99
C VAL A 345 3.99 -3.24 13.91
N ILE A 346 3.95 -4.02 15.01
CA ILE A 346 4.55 -5.36 15.03
C ILE A 346 3.90 -6.27 13.98
N GLN A 347 2.59 -6.19 13.80
CA GLN A 347 1.88 -7.00 12.80
C GLN A 347 2.26 -6.60 11.37
N LEU A 348 2.49 -5.31 11.09
CA LEU A 348 2.93 -4.85 9.77
C LEU A 348 4.39 -5.22 9.47
N VAL A 349 5.27 -5.16 10.47
CA VAL A 349 6.65 -5.66 10.32
C VAL A 349 6.66 -7.17 10.08
N ALA A 350 5.85 -7.93 10.83
CA ALA A 350 5.70 -9.37 10.62
C ALA A 350 5.10 -9.70 9.24
N TYR A 351 4.10 -8.93 8.77
CA TYR A 351 3.58 -9.05 7.41
C TYR A 351 4.70 -8.89 6.37
N ARG A 352 5.53 -7.82 6.50
CA ARG A 352 6.63 -7.55 5.58
C ARG A 352 7.65 -8.70 5.56
N TYR A 353 8.00 -9.23 6.75
CA TYR A 353 8.87 -10.39 6.87
C TYR A 353 8.29 -11.62 6.14
N ILE A 354 7.00 -11.91 6.34
CA ILE A 354 6.33 -13.03 5.65
C ILE A 354 6.32 -12.80 4.13
N ASN A 355 5.99 -11.59 3.69
CA ASN A 355 5.88 -11.27 2.27
C ASN A 355 7.23 -11.34 1.53
N TYR A 356 8.32 -10.90 2.16
CA TYR A 356 9.63 -10.87 1.50
C TYR A 356 10.38 -12.21 1.55
N TYR A 357 10.23 -12.98 2.64
CA TYR A 357 11.06 -14.16 2.86
C TYR A 357 10.33 -15.50 2.82
N PHE A 358 9.01 -15.51 2.97
CA PHE A 358 8.23 -16.75 3.04
C PHE A 358 7.25 -16.92 1.90
N MET A 359 6.82 -15.84 1.25
CA MET A 359 5.84 -15.94 0.17
C MET A 359 6.52 -16.51 -1.08
N LEU A 360 5.91 -17.52 -1.67
CA LEU A 360 6.28 -18.11 -2.95
C LEU A 360 5.26 -17.70 -4.02
N ALA A 361 5.69 -17.67 -5.28
CA ALA A 361 4.75 -17.65 -6.39
C ALA A 361 4.11 -19.05 -6.54
N PRO A 362 2.88 -19.18 -7.05
CA PRO A 362 2.27 -20.50 -7.30
C PRO A 362 3.13 -21.40 -8.20
N GLU A 363 3.88 -20.80 -9.11
CA GLU A 363 4.78 -21.45 -10.06
C GLU A 363 6.02 -22.06 -9.38
N GLU A 364 6.50 -21.44 -8.31
CA GLU A 364 7.64 -21.90 -7.51
C GLU A 364 7.32 -23.10 -6.62
N VAL A 365 6.04 -23.47 -6.51
CA VAL A 365 5.60 -24.57 -5.64
C VAL A 365 5.73 -25.90 -6.39
N THR A 366 6.83 -26.60 -6.19
CA THR A 366 7.16 -27.85 -6.89
C THR A 366 6.99 -29.11 -6.03
N ASN A 367 6.95 -28.96 -4.70
CA ASN A 367 6.90 -30.08 -3.77
C ASN A 367 6.01 -29.76 -2.55
N THR A 368 5.68 -30.78 -1.76
CA THR A 368 4.78 -30.67 -0.60
C THR A 368 5.29 -29.71 0.47
N SER A 369 6.60 -29.56 0.65
CA SER A 369 7.18 -28.64 1.63
C SER A 369 6.94 -27.17 1.23
N GLU A 370 7.16 -26.85 -0.04
CA GLU A 370 6.90 -25.54 -0.62
C GLU A 370 5.40 -25.22 -0.62
N LEU A 371 4.55 -26.23 -0.91
CA LEU A 371 3.10 -26.06 -0.79
C LEU A 371 2.69 -25.68 0.62
N VAL A 372 3.20 -26.36 1.66
CA VAL A 372 2.90 -26.01 3.05
C VAL A 372 3.40 -24.61 3.37
N ARG A 373 4.60 -24.25 2.93
CA ARG A 373 5.16 -22.90 3.07
C ARG A 373 4.25 -21.86 2.42
N PHE A 374 3.84 -22.08 1.16
CA PHE A 374 2.92 -21.23 0.43
C PHE A 374 1.58 -21.05 1.14
N LEU A 375 0.92 -22.14 1.55
CA LEU A 375 -0.37 -22.10 2.24
C LEU A 375 -0.31 -21.31 3.55
N MET A 376 0.75 -21.54 4.34
CA MET A 376 0.95 -20.85 5.62
C MET A 376 1.26 -19.37 5.41
N ALA A 377 2.14 -19.03 4.47
CA ALA A 377 2.51 -17.66 4.16
C ALA A 377 1.32 -16.89 3.62
N ASN A 378 0.61 -17.43 2.62
CA ASN A 378 -0.52 -16.79 1.97
C ASN A 378 -1.66 -16.44 2.96
N PHE A 379 -2.06 -17.37 3.83
CA PHE A 379 -3.01 -17.06 4.90
C PHE A 379 -2.42 -16.15 5.98
N GLY A 380 -1.12 -16.27 6.24
CA GLY A 380 -0.36 -15.43 7.16
C GLY A 380 -0.38 -13.95 6.77
N LEU A 381 -0.43 -13.61 5.48
CA LEU A 381 -0.52 -12.23 5.00
C LEU A 381 -1.75 -11.47 5.52
N TYR A 382 -2.81 -12.16 5.94
CA TYR A 382 -3.96 -11.51 6.58
C TYR A 382 -3.60 -10.70 7.84
N ILE A 383 -2.43 -10.96 8.43
CA ILE A 383 -1.90 -10.19 9.58
C ILE A 383 -1.81 -8.69 9.27
N ARG A 384 -1.63 -8.30 8.01
CA ARG A 384 -1.61 -6.90 7.59
C ARG A 384 -2.95 -6.21 7.83
N ILE A 385 -4.07 -6.84 7.44
CA ILE A 385 -5.41 -6.26 7.65
C ILE A 385 -5.67 -6.05 9.13
N SER A 386 -5.32 -7.04 9.99
CA SER A 386 -5.46 -6.87 11.42
C SER A 386 -4.52 -5.80 11.98
N GLY A 387 -3.32 -5.66 11.43
CA GLY A 387 -2.34 -4.62 11.77
C GLY A 387 -2.86 -3.22 11.46
N GLN A 388 -3.36 -2.99 10.25
CA GLN A 388 -3.99 -1.73 9.85
C GLN A 388 -5.18 -1.38 10.75
N PHE A 389 -6.05 -2.34 11.03
CA PHE A 389 -7.21 -2.10 11.89
C PHE A 389 -6.81 -1.75 13.33
N HIS A 390 -5.75 -2.35 13.87
CA HIS A 390 -5.20 -1.98 15.17
C HIS A 390 -4.57 -0.58 15.17
N LEU A 391 -3.85 -0.20 14.10
CA LEU A 391 -3.38 1.18 13.93
C LEU A 391 -4.55 2.17 13.92
N ILE A 392 -5.57 1.92 13.12
CA ILE A 392 -6.74 2.78 12.96
C ILE A 392 -7.45 3.00 14.30
N ILE A 393 -7.79 1.94 15.04
CA ILE A 393 -8.44 2.10 16.33
C ILE A 393 -7.52 2.74 17.36
N GLY A 394 -6.23 2.43 17.33
CA GLY A 394 -5.23 3.04 18.21
C GLY A 394 -5.13 4.55 18.00
N LEU A 395 -5.10 5.01 16.75
CA LEU A 395 -5.13 6.43 16.41
C LEU A 395 -6.40 7.11 16.94
N LEU A 396 -7.56 6.47 16.82
CA LEU A 396 -8.81 7.01 17.33
C LEU A 396 -8.84 7.11 18.87
N HIS A 397 -8.18 6.17 19.59
CA HIS A 397 -8.03 6.26 21.04
C HIS A 397 -7.29 7.52 21.50
N LEU A 398 -6.29 7.99 20.74
CA LEU A 398 -5.56 9.22 21.04
C LEU A 398 -6.49 10.46 21.03
N PHE A 399 -7.60 10.38 20.30
CA PHE A 399 -8.62 11.43 20.26
C PHE A 399 -9.85 11.12 21.11
N GLY A 400 -9.76 10.15 22.03
CA GLY A 400 -10.77 9.85 23.05
C GLY A 400 -11.79 8.79 22.66
N PHE A 401 -11.70 8.14 21.50
CA PHE A 401 -12.62 7.07 21.08
C PHE A 401 -12.13 5.71 21.58
N ASN A 402 -12.61 5.23 22.71
CA ASN A 402 -12.24 3.95 23.32
C ASN A 402 -12.93 2.77 22.60
N LEU A 403 -12.62 2.59 21.31
CA LEU A 403 -13.25 1.57 20.48
C LEU A 403 -12.82 0.15 20.90
N PRO A 404 -13.69 -0.85 20.80
CA PRO A 404 -13.34 -2.24 21.10
C PRO A 404 -12.36 -2.82 20.08
N GLU A 405 -11.81 -4.00 20.42
CA GLU A 405 -10.90 -4.75 19.57
C GLU A 405 -11.57 -5.17 18.24
N THR A 406 -10.81 -5.11 17.14
CA THR A 406 -11.32 -5.49 15.81
C THR A 406 -11.01 -6.94 15.44
N HIS A 407 -9.89 -7.49 15.92
CA HIS A 407 -9.41 -8.84 15.66
C HIS A 407 -8.85 -9.44 16.93
N HIS A 408 -9.33 -10.63 17.33
CA HIS A 408 -8.92 -11.25 18.57
C HIS A 408 -8.30 -12.64 18.35
N LEU A 409 -6.98 -12.75 18.28
CA LEU A 409 -6.26 -14.04 18.19
C LEU A 409 -6.91 -15.03 17.19
N TYR A 410 -7.29 -14.56 16.02
CA TYR A 410 -8.11 -15.30 15.05
C TYR A 410 -7.41 -16.54 14.50
N PHE A 411 -6.06 -16.54 14.39
CA PHE A 411 -5.32 -17.75 14.02
C PHE A 411 -5.44 -18.87 15.05
N LEU A 412 -5.75 -18.56 16.31
CA LEU A 412 -6.00 -19.53 17.38
C LEU A 412 -7.46 -19.95 17.49
N ALA A 413 -8.28 -19.68 16.46
CA ALA A 413 -9.67 -20.10 16.48
C ALA A 413 -9.82 -21.62 16.46
N SER A 414 -10.60 -22.17 17.35
CA SER A 414 -10.77 -23.62 17.55
C SER A 414 -11.91 -24.24 16.74
N SER A 415 -12.60 -23.43 15.93
CA SER A 415 -13.66 -23.83 15.02
C SER A 415 -13.98 -22.70 14.03
N PHE A 416 -14.67 -22.98 12.94
CA PHE A 416 -15.07 -21.95 11.97
C PHE A 416 -16.05 -20.93 12.54
N THR A 417 -16.92 -21.34 13.47
CA THR A 417 -17.80 -20.43 14.22
C THR A 417 -16.98 -19.52 15.14
N ASP A 418 -15.93 -20.05 15.79
CA ASP A 418 -15.02 -19.27 16.64
C ASP A 418 -14.16 -18.31 15.80
N LEU A 419 -13.68 -18.74 14.62
CA LEU A 419 -12.98 -17.90 13.65
C LEU A 419 -13.85 -16.71 13.23
N TRP A 420 -15.09 -16.95 12.82
CA TRP A 420 -16.05 -15.90 12.42
C TRP A 420 -16.32 -14.89 13.54
N ARG A 421 -16.22 -15.32 14.80
CA ARG A 421 -16.36 -14.42 15.96
C ARG A 421 -15.13 -13.59 16.26
N ARG A 422 -13.95 -14.00 15.81
CA ARG A 422 -12.65 -13.38 16.14
C ARG A 422 -12.05 -12.55 15.00
N ILE A 423 -12.34 -12.93 13.77
CA ILE A 423 -11.86 -12.24 12.58
C ILE A 423 -12.83 -11.12 12.22
N ASN A 424 -12.33 -9.91 12.02
CA ASN A 424 -13.11 -8.73 11.66
C ASN A 424 -14.44 -8.59 12.48
N ILE A 425 -14.29 -8.41 13.80
CA ILE A 425 -15.41 -8.41 14.75
C ILE A 425 -16.48 -7.37 14.37
N TYR A 426 -16.07 -6.20 13.87
CA TYR A 426 -16.99 -5.13 13.48
C TYR A 426 -17.85 -5.52 12.28
N TRP A 427 -17.24 -6.18 11.28
CA TRP A 427 -17.98 -6.71 10.14
C TRP A 427 -19.03 -7.72 10.59
N LYS A 428 -18.61 -8.67 11.43
CA LYS A 428 -19.51 -9.65 12.02
C LYS A 428 -20.66 -8.96 12.78
N ASP A 429 -20.38 -7.96 13.63
CA ASP A 429 -21.40 -7.26 14.40
C ASP A 429 -22.37 -6.48 13.50
N PHE A 430 -21.88 -5.85 12.43
CA PHE A 430 -22.69 -5.23 11.40
C PHE A 430 -23.64 -6.23 10.74
N MET A 431 -23.11 -7.35 10.26
CA MET A 431 -23.90 -8.39 9.59
C MET A 431 -24.94 -9.02 10.52
N MET A 432 -24.56 -9.26 11.78
CA MET A 432 -25.47 -9.79 12.79
C MET A 432 -26.61 -8.82 13.11
N LYS A 433 -26.28 -7.52 13.31
CA LYS A 433 -27.23 -6.48 13.70
C LYS A 433 -28.24 -6.18 12.60
N VAL A 434 -27.76 -5.98 11.38
CA VAL A 434 -28.57 -5.44 10.27
C VAL A 434 -29.26 -6.55 9.47
N PHE A 435 -28.63 -7.72 9.33
CA PHE A 435 -29.13 -8.76 8.42
C PHE A 435 -29.49 -10.07 9.11
N TYR A 436 -28.62 -10.62 9.98
CA TYR A 436 -28.86 -11.94 10.58
C TYR A 436 -30.10 -11.97 11.48
N TYR A 437 -30.13 -11.14 12.52
CA TYR A 437 -31.25 -11.13 13.48
C TYR A 437 -32.58 -10.77 12.84
N PRO A 438 -32.70 -9.72 12.02
CA PRO A 438 -33.98 -9.45 11.34
C PRO A 438 -34.45 -10.60 10.46
N THR A 439 -33.56 -11.25 9.71
CA THR A 439 -33.90 -12.41 8.87
C THR A 439 -34.30 -13.60 9.72
N TYR A 440 -33.48 -13.95 10.71
CA TYR A 440 -33.75 -15.09 11.61
C TYR A 440 -35.15 -14.98 12.27
N PHE A 441 -35.47 -13.82 12.86
CA PHE A 441 -36.77 -13.65 13.52
C PHE A 441 -37.95 -13.63 12.54
N ARG A 442 -37.75 -13.11 11.32
CA ARG A 442 -38.79 -13.09 10.29
C ARG A 442 -39.16 -14.49 9.78
N ILE A 443 -38.17 -15.38 9.66
CA ILE A 443 -38.39 -16.75 9.13
C ILE A 443 -38.47 -17.80 10.24
N ARG A 444 -38.46 -17.43 11.52
CA ARG A 444 -38.48 -18.35 12.67
C ARG A 444 -39.66 -19.32 12.67
N LYS A 445 -40.74 -18.93 12.02
CA LYS A 445 -41.92 -19.77 11.81
C LYS A 445 -41.64 -21.07 11.04
N TRP A 446 -40.50 -21.15 10.33
CA TRP A 446 -40.03 -22.34 9.59
C TRP A 446 -39.26 -23.33 10.45
N GLY A 447 -39.13 -23.04 11.76
CA GLY A 447 -38.38 -23.80 12.75
C GLY A 447 -37.02 -23.16 13.05
N ASP A 448 -36.56 -23.28 14.29
CA ASP A 448 -35.35 -22.61 14.77
C ASP A 448 -34.07 -23.03 14.01
N THR A 449 -33.91 -24.32 13.72
CA THR A 449 -32.76 -24.84 12.98
C THR A 449 -32.72 -24.34 11.53
N THR A 450 -33.87 -24.44 10.83
CA THR A 450 -34.01 -23.96 9.43
C THR A 450 -33.73 -22.46 9.37
N SER A 451 -34.26 -21.70 10.30
CA SER A 451 -34.06 -20.24 10.36
C SER A 451 -32.60 -19.87 10.63
N LEU A 452 -31.92 -20.62 11.48
CA LEU A 452 -30.50 -20.45 11.78
C LEU A 452 -29.66 -20.70 10.51
N VAL A 453 -29.91 -21.83 9.84
CA VAL A 453 -29.20 -22.20 8.60
C VAL A 453 -29.44 -21.16 7.50
N ALA A 454 -30.68 -20.84 7.20
CA ALA A 454 -31.04 -19.88 6.16
C ALA A 454 -30.50 -18.47 6.44
N ALA A 455 -30.59 -17.98 7.69
CA ALA A 455 -30.03 -16.68 8.05
C ALA A 455 -28.50 -16.65 7.97
N THR A 456 -27.82 -17.76 8.26
CA THR A 456 -26.35 -17.86 8.12
C THR A 456 -25.94 -17.83 6.66
N PHE A 457 -26.55 -18.64 5.80
CA PHE A 457 -26.26 -18.60 4.36
C PHE A 457 -26.55 -17.23 3.75
N PHE A 458 -27.64 -16.59 4.15
CA PHE A 458 -27.97 -15.24 3.69
C PHE A 458 -26.90 -14.20 4.10
N VAL A 459 -26.37 -14.27 5.32
CA VAL A 459 -25.28 -13.41 5.77
C VAL A 459 -24.01 -13.64 4.98
N PHE A 460 -23.64 -14.89 4.68
CA PHE A 460 -22.45 -15.19 3.88
C PHE A 460 -22.62 -14.77 2.42
N PHE A 461 -23.80 -14.96 1.84
CA PHE A 461 -24.13 -14.43 0.52
C PHE A 461 -23.99 -12.91 0.46
N LEU A 462 -24.55 -12.17 1.45
CA LEU A 462 -24.39 -10.72 1.52
C LEU A 462 -22.95 -10.32 1.78
N THR A 463 -22.19 -11.07 2.56
CA THR A 463 -20.76 -10.80 2.79
C THR A 463 -19.98 -10.90 1.49
N TRP A 464 -20.18 -11.96 0.70
CA TRP A 464 -19.63 -12.09 -0.64
C TRP A 464 -20.00 -10.91 -1.54
N PHE A 465 -21.28 -10.61 -1.65
CA PHE A 465 -21.79 -9.50 -2.47
C PHE A 465 -21.20 -8.13 -2.05
N PHE A 466 -21.11 -7.87 -0.75
CA PHE A 466 -20.52 -6.63 -0.25
C PHE A 466 -19.01 -6.55 -0.44
N HIS A 467 -18.30 -7.67 -0.49
CA HIS A 467 -16.91 -7.69 -0.91
C HIS A 467 -16.76 -7.29 -2.37
N ALA A 468 -17.55 -7.83 -3.28
CA ALA A 468 -17.56 -7.44 -4.68
C ALA A 468 -17.99 -5.98 -4.86
N TYR A 469 -18.96 -5.50 -4.09
CA TYR A 469 -19.38 -4.09 -4.07
C TYR A 469 -18.27 -3.16 -3.58
N GLN A 470 -17.51 -3.56 -2.57
CA GLN A 470 -16.35 -2.81 -2.09
C GLN A 470 -15.28 -2.72 -3.19
N TRP A 471 -15.02 -3.82 -3.90
CA TRP A 471 -14.07 -3.84 -5.01
C TRP A 471 -14.48 -2.92 -6.16
N PHE A 472 -15.76 -2.82 -6.45
CA PHE A 472 -16.27 -1.87 -7.43
C PHE A 472 -15.84 -0.42 -7.11
N TRP A 473 -15.99 0.02 -5.87
CA TRP A 473 -15.58 1.37 -5.48
C TRP A 473 -14.07 1.56 -5.50
N LEU A 474 -13.33 0.52 -5.19
CA LEU A 474 -11.88 0.56 -5.23
C LEU A 474 -11.34 0.58 -6.67
N ARG A 475 -11.92 -0.17 -7.59
CA ARG A 475 -11.38 -0.45 -8.92
C ARG A 475 -12.23 0.01 -10.11
N GLY A 476 -13.50 0.32 -9.92
CA GLY A 476 -14.47 0.61 -10.99
C GLY A 476 -15.13 -0.63 -11.60
N SER A 477 -14.73 -1.84 -11.24
CA SER A 477 -15.29 -3.11 -11.75
C SER A 477 -15.73 -4.02 -10.60
N PHE A 478 -16.79 -4.82 -10.83
CA PHE A 478 -17.21 -5.85 -9.88
C PHE A 478 -16.34 -7.09 -10.05
N LEU A 479 -15.77 -7.57 -8.97
CA LEU A 479 -15.00 -8.80 -8.97
C LEU A 479 -15.92 -10.00 -8.64
N PHE A 480 -16.40 -10.70 -9.66
CA PHE A 480 -17.19 -11.93 -9.53
C PHE A 480 -16.42 -13.11 -10.12
N THR A 481 -15.41 -13.61 -9.38
CA THR A 481 -14.66 -14.79 -9.81
C THR A 481 -15.28 -16.07 -9.26
N THR A 482 -15.12 -17.19 -9.99
CA THR A 482 -15.59 -18.51 -9.52
C THR A 482 -14.91 -18.92 -8.19
N PRO A 483 -13.59 -18.73 -7.97
CA PRO A 483 -12.95 -19.00 -6.69
C PRO A 483 -13.55 -18.19 -5.53
N ASP A 484 -13.89 -16.91 -5.77
CA ASP A 484 -14.49 -16.05 -4.74
C ASP A 484 -15.86 -16.57 -4.28
N ILE A 485 -16.75 -16.92 -5.24
CA ILE A 485 -18.06 -17.51 -4.94
C ILE A 485 -17.90 -18.82 -4.15
N PHE A 486 -16.99 -19.67 -4.60
CA PHE A 486 -16.77 -20.99 -4.00
C PHE A 486 -16.19 -20.89 -2.58
N PHE A 487 -15.24 -19.97 -2.37
CA PHE A 487 -14.68 -19.67 -1.05
C PHE A 487 -15.77 -19.30 -0.03
N TRP A 488 -16.60 -18.31 -0.34
CA TRP A 488 -17.65 -17.86 0.57
C TRP A 488 -18.74 -18.90 0.81
N PHE A 489 -19.07 -19.69 -0.20
CA PHE A 489 -20.01 -20.80 -0.08
C PHE A 489 -19.49 -21.91 0.84
N VAL A 490 -18.24 -22.37 0.62
CA VAL A 490 -17.63 -23.41 1.45
C VAL A 490 -17.48 -22.93 2.90
N LEU A 491 -17.05 -21.70 3.10
CA LEU A 491 -16.93 -21.12 4.44
C LEU A 491 -18.32 -21.06 5.13
N ALA A 492 -19.38 -20.71 4.42
CA ALA A 492 -20.75 -20.74 4.96
C ALA A 492 -21.15 -22.15 5.40
N VAL A 493 -20.88 -23.15 4.56
CA VAL A 493 -21.17 -24.57 4.89
C VAL A 493 -20.41 -25.00 6.15
N LEU A 494 -19.12 -24.67 6.26
CA LEU A 494 -18.29 -25.01 7.42
C LEU A 494 -18.81 -24.35 8.71
N VAL A 495 -19.20 -23.06 8.63
CA VAL A 495 -19.77 -22.34 9.78
C VAL A 495 -21.13 -22.91 10.18
N VAL A 496 -22.00 -23.25 9.23
CA VAL A 496 -23.31 -23.88 9.48
C VAL A 496 -23.11 -25.23 10.12
N ALA A 497 -22.24 -26.11 9.57
CA ALA A 497 -21.95 -27.42 10.12
C ALA A 497 -21.45 -27.33 11.57
N ASN A 498 -20.50 -26.41 11.85
CA ASN A 498 -20.04 -26.18 13.21
C ASN A 498 -21.16 -25.67 14.14
N THR A 499 -22.01 -24.78 13.67
CA THR A 499 -23.11 -24.25 14.47
C THR A 499 -24.13 -25.33 14.81
N LEU A 500 -24.49 -26.21 13.86
CA LEU A 500 -25.37 -27.35 14.10
C LEU A 500 -24.75 -28.34 15.08
N LEU A 501 -23.46 -28.60 15.00
CA LEU A 501 -22.75 -29.44 15.97
C LEU A 501 -22.73 -28.81 17.37
N GLU A 502 -22.53 -27.49 17.48
CA GLU A 502 -22.61 -26.77 18.76
C GLU A 502 -24.02 -26.83 19.37
N VAL A 503 -25.05 -26.68 18.55
CA VAL A 503 -26.47 -26.82 18.99
C VAL A 503 -26.75 -28.24 19.50
N LYS A 504 -26.31 -29.26 18.76
CA LYS A 504 -26.53 -30.68 19.07
C LYS A 504 -25.80 -31.14 20.35
N ARG A 505 -24.59 -30.63 20.61
CA ARG A 505 -23.76 -30.97 21.78
C ARG A 505 -24.13 -30.23 23.06
N GLY A 506 -25.06 -29.29 23.00
CA GLY A 506 -25.41 -28.41 24.10
C GLY A 506 -24.30 -27.39 24.34
N ARG A 507 -24.63 -26.10 24.39
CA ARG A 507 -23.68 -25.01 24.67
C ARG A 507 -23.25 -25.04 26.12
N THR A 508 -22.18 -25.74 26.47
CA THR A 508 -21.51 -25.57 27.75
C THR A 508 -20.77 -24.22 27.75
N ARG A 509 -21.50 -23.14 28.04
CA ARG A 509 -20.89 -21.90 28.51
C ARG A 509 -20.41 -22.11 29.92
N THR A 510 -19.22 -22.59 30.14
CA THR A 510 -18.53 -22.47 31.42
C THR A 510 -18.13 -20.99 31.58
N LEU A 511 -18.98 -20.22 32.24
CA LEU A 511 -18.67 -18.95 32.90
C LEU A 511 -17.87 -19.30 34.16
N GLY A 512 -16.63 -19.76 34.03
CA GLY A 512 -15.80 -20.12 35.17
C GLY A 512 -14.38 -20.41 34.72
N GLN A 513 -13.42 -20.13 35.57
CA GLN A 513 -12.00 -20.36 35.36
C GLN A 513 -11.76 -21.73 34.69
N ARG A 514 -11.34 -21.73 33.43
CA ARG A 514 -10.85 -22.92 32.75
C ARG A 514 -9.62 -23.42 33.52
N SER A 515 -9.71 -24.59 34.08
CA SER A 515 -8.55 -25.37 34.52
C SER A 515 -7.62 -25.47 33.29
N GLN A 516 -6.40 -24.95 33.40
CA GLN A 516 -5.39 -25.07 32.36
C GLN A 516 -4.67 -26.43 32.49
N SER A 517 -5.44 -27.52 32.36
CA SER A 517 -4.83 -28.83 32.23
C SER A 517 -4.06 -28.91 30.92
N PHE A 518 -2.92 -29.58 30.93
CA PHE A 518 -2.14 -29.85 29.72
C PHE A 518 -3.00 -30.49 28.62
N ARG A 519 -3.91 -31.38 28.96
CA ARG A 519 -4.83 -32.05 28.03
C ARG A 519 -5.80 -31.04 27.36
N ASP A 520 -6.27 -30.04 28.11
CA ASP A 520 -7.17 -29.02 27.60
C ASP A 520 -6.44 -28.10 26.61
N ILE A 521 -5.21 -27.69 26.94
CA ILE A 521 -4.35 -26.88 26.06
C ILE A 521 -4.03 -27.66 24.80
N ALA A 522 -3.58 -28.91 24.92
CA ALA A 522 -3.26 -29.75 23.76
C ALA A 522 -4.49 -29.98 22.86
N GLY A 523 -5.64 -30.30 23.44
CA GLY A 523 -6.88 -30.48 22.68
C GLY A 523 -7.41 -29.21 22.01
N LEU A 524 -7.18 -28.04 22.62
CA LEU A 524 -7.51 -26.75 22.04
C LEU A 524 -6.55 -26.42 20.89
N ALA A 525 -5.25 -26.62 21.08
CA ALA A 525 -4.20 -26.38 20.11
C ALA A 525 -4.40 -27.23 18.84
N LEU A 526 -4.68 -28.53 18.99
CA LEU A 526 -4.98 -29.43 17.87
C LEU A 526 -6.20 -28.96 17.05
N ARG A 527 -7.27 -28.56 17.74
CA ARG A 527 -8.46 -28.03 17.04
C ARG A 527 -8.16 -26.70 16.32
N SER A 528 -7.38 -25.84 16.96
CA SER A 528 -6.97 -24.56 16.33
C SER A 528 -6.05 -24.82 15.15
N ALA A 529 -5.09 -25.74 15.24
CA ALA A 529 -4.24 -26.15 14.12
C ALA A 529 -5.07 -26.70 12.94
N GLY A 530 -6.07 -27.57 13.22
CA GLY A 530 -6.97 -28.06 12.19
C GLY A 530 -7.80 -26.94 11.51
N THR A 531 -8.36 -26.02 12.30
CA THR A 531 -9.11 -24.88 11.75
C THR A 531 -8.19 -23.97 10.90
N PHE A 532 -6.97 -23.71 11.38
CA PHE A 532 -5.98 -22.91 10.67
C PHE A 532 -5.58 -23.57 9.34
N SER A 533 -5.24 -24.87 9.34
CA SER A 533 -4.82 -25.60 8.15
C SER A 533 -5.91 -25.61 7.08
N ILE A 534 -7.18 -25.90 7.46
CA ILE A 534 -8.30 -25.87 6.51
C ILE A 534 -8.51 -24.45 5.97
N MET A 535 -8.39 -23.43 6.83
CA MET A 535 -8.49 -22.04 6.37
C MET A 535 -7.34 -21.63 5.45
N ALA A 536 -6.11 -22.09 5.68
CA ALA A 536 -4.98 -21.83 4.79
C ALA A 536 -5.22 -22.42 3.39
N VAL A 537 -5.73 -23.66 3.30
CA VAL A 537 -6.13 -24.29 2.04
C VAL A 537 -7.30 -23.52 1.38
N LEU A 538 -8.32 -23.15 2.14
CA LEU A 538 -9.46 -22.41 1.59
C LEU A 538 -9.05 -20.98 1.17
N TRP A 539 -8.10 -20.35 1.89
CA TRP A 539 -7.56 -19.06 1.54
C TRP A 539 -6.75 -19.07 0.24
N SER A 540 -6.00 -20.14 -0.01
CA SER A 540 -5.29 -20.32 -1.29
C SER A 540 -6.24 -20.45 -2.47
N LEU A 541 -7.40 -21.08 -2.30
CA LEU A 541 -8.47 -21.07 -3.32
C LEU A 541 -8.95 -19.64 -3.61
N TRP A 542 -9.17 -18.84 -2.57
CA TRP A 542 -9.64 -17.47 -2.73
C TRP A 542 -8.61 -16.55 -3.41
N SER A 543 -7.32 -16.87 -3.28
CA SER A 543 -6.22 -16.13 -3.90
C SER A 543 -5.81 -16.65 -5.28
N SER A 544 -6.38 -17.74 -5.76
CA SER A 544 -6.14 -18.30 -7.09
C SER A 544 -7.05 -17.65 -8.14
N ASP A 545 -6.58 -17.55 -9.38
CA ASP A 545 -7.33 -16.94 -10.48
C ASP A 545 -8.47 -17.85 -10.95
N THR A 546 -8.21 -19.16 -11.05
CA THR A 546 -9.20 -20.17 -11.40
C THR A 546 -9.20 -21.34 -10.41
N ILE A 547 -10.32 -22.09 -10.37
CA ILE A 547 -10.40 -23.34 -9.59
C ILE A 547 -9.40 -24.38 -10.14
N ARG A 548 -9.12 -24.36 -11.44
CA ARG A 548 -8.17 -25.27 -12.07
C ARG A 548 -6.75 -25.00 -11.59
N ASP A 549 -6.32 -23.76 -11.54
CA ASP A 549 -4.99 -23.38 -11.03
C ASP A 549 -4.81 -23.77 -9.56
N TRP A 550 -5.89 -23.60 -8.76
CA TRP A 550 -5.88 -24.07 -7.39
C TRP A 550 -5.76 -25.59 -7.26
N LEU A 551 -6.47 -26.37 -8.11
CA LEU A 551 -6.36 -27.82 -8.14
C LEU A 551 -4.96 -28.26 -8.59
N SER A 552 -4.38 -27.58 -9.58
CA SER A 552 -3.01 -27.78 -10.02
C SER A 552 -2.00 -27.54 -8.90
N LEU A 553 -2.17 -26.44 -8.14
CA LEU A 553 -1.35 -26.17 -6.98
C LEU A 553 -1.41 -27.30 -5.94
N LEU A 554 -2.58 -27.89 -5.69
CA LEU A 554 -2.75 -28.99 -4.75
C LEU A 554 -2.26 -30.35 -5.31
N SER A 555 -2.17 -30.50 -6.62
CA SER A 555 -1.72 -31.75 -7.27
C SER A 555 -0.24 -32.06 -7.04
N VAL A 556 0.52 -31.08 -6.53
CA VAL A 556 1.92 -31.26 -6.07
C VAL A 556 2.04 -32.24 -4.90
N ILE A 557 0.94 -32.51 -4.18
CA ILE A 557 0.93 -33.51 -3.11
C ILE A 557 0.95 -34.90 -3.74
N ASP A 558 2.09 -35.54 -3.65
CA ASP A 558 2.17 -36.98 -3.92
C ASP A 558 1.84 -37.82 -2.66
N LEU A 559 1.51 -39.08 -2.82
CA LEU A 559 1.22 -39.98 -1.72
C LEU A 559 2.48 -40.67 -1.17
N SER A 560 3.67 -40.05 -1.36
CA SER A 560 4.92 -40.55 -0.81
C SER A 560 4.95 -40.47 0.71
N LEU A 561 5.76 -41.33 1.33
CA LEU A 561 5.95 -41.27 2.78
C LEU A 561 6.58 -39.93 3.22
N GLU A 562 7.37 -39.34 2.37
CA GLU A 562 7.99 -38.01 2.59
C GLU A 562 6.94 -36.92 2.66
N SER A 563 6.07 -36.82 1.67
CA SER A 563 4.97 -35.86 1.63
C SER A 563 4.02 -36.00 2.81
N ILE A 564 3.67 -37.24 3.17
CA ILE A 564 2.83 -37.50 4.35
C ILE A 564 3.55 -37.06 5.63
N ALA A 565 4.86 -37.33 5.74
CA ALA A 565 5.66 -36.93 6.90
C ALA A 565 5.74 -35.39 6.99
N VAL A 566 5.98 -34.68 5.90
CA VAL A 566 6.00 -33.21 5.84
C VAL A 566 4.67 -32.63 6.32
N LEU A 567 3.53 -33.13 5.82
CA LEU A 567 2.22 -32.65 6.24
C LEU A 567 1.95 -32.88 7.73
N LEU A 568 2.30 -34.07 8.24
CA LEU A 568 2.10 -34.41 9.65
C LEU A 568 3.01 -33.60 10.58
N LEU A 569 4.30 -33.45 10.23
CA LEU A 569 5.27 -32.69 11.02
C LEU A 569 4.91 -31.20 11.03
N SER A 570 4.51 -30.64 9.88
CA SER A 570 4.05 -29.25 9.79
C SER A 570 2.81 -29.00 10.62
N PHE A 571 1.81 -29.90 10.56
CA PHE A 571 0.62 -29.82 11.40
C PHE A 571 0.97 -29.89 12.90
N LEU A 572 1.87 -30.79 13.28
CA LEU A 572 2.32 -30.92 14.68
C LEU A 572 3.08 -29.67 15.14
N ALA A 573 3.96 -29.12 14.31
CA ALA A 573 4.67 -27.88 14.60
C ALA A 573 3.71 -26.70 14.83
N ILE A 574 2.69 -26.55 14.00
CA ILE A 574 1.63 -25.55 14.18
C ILE A 574 0.90 -25.78 15.51
N ALA A 575 0.53 -27.03 15.81
CA ALA A 575 -0.16 -27.36 17.05
C ALA A 575 0.69 -27.07 18.30
N VAL A 576 1.99 -27.36 18.27
CA VAL A 576 2.93 -27.03 19.36
C VAL A 576 3.06 -25.53 19.53
N MET A 577 3.25 -24.78 18.46
CA MET A 577 3.31 -23.32 18.47
C MET A 577 2.03 -22.73 19.08
N PHE A 578 0.86 -23.24 18.69
CA PHE A 578 -0.42 -22.80 19.24
C PHE A 578 -0.58 -23.17 20.70
N ALA A 579 -0.15 -24.37 21.11
CA ALA A 579 -0.16 -24.79 22.53
C ALA A 579 0.68 -23.84 23.39
N LEU A 580 1.88 -23.48 22.92
CA LEU A 580 2.76 -22.53 23.59
C LEU A 580 2.10 -21.14 23.69
N THR A 581 1.52 -20.65 22.60
CA THR A 581 0.83 -19.34 22.56
C THR A 581 -0.38 -19.31 23.49
N ILE A 582 -1.20 -20.37 23.53
CA ILE A 582 -2.35 -20.50 24.43
C ILE A 582 -1.88 -20.53 25.89
N TRP A 583 -0.80 -21.26 26.18
CA TRP A 583 -0.25 -21.34 27.53
C TRP A 583 0.30 -20.00 28.04
N LEU A 584 1.04 -19.26 27.18
CA LEU A 584 1.55 -17.92 27.49
C LEU A 584 0.41 -16.91 27.69
N SER A 585 -0.59 -16.91 26.79
CA SER A 585 -1.76 -16.02 26.89
C SER A 585 -2.58 -16.26 28.15
N GLY A 586 -2.78 -17.50 28.53
CA GLY A 586 -3.52 -17.85 29.75
C GLY A 586 -2.81 -17.44 31.05
N ARG A 587 -1.49 -17.22 31.02
CA ARG A 587 -0.75 -16.62 32.13
C ARG A 587 -0.94 -15.11 32.22
N ALA A 588 -1.03 -14.43 31.10
CA ALA A 588 -1.23 -12.99 31.04
C ALA A 588 -2.62 -12.56 31.54
N GLU A 589 -3.69 -13.31 31.23
CA GLU A 589 -5.06 -13.00 31.66
C GLU A 589 -5.30 -13.14 33.16
N LYS A 590 -4.55 -13.98 33.85
CA LYS A 590 -4.68 -14.16 35.31
C LYS A 590 -4.29 -12.90 36.12
N GLY A 591 -3.61 -11.94 35.51
CA GLY A 591 -3.18 -10.68 36.12
C GLY A 591 -4.16 -9.50 35.99
N THR A 592 -5.19 -9.57 35.12
CA THR A 592 -5.98 -8.39 34.71
C THR A 592 -7.38 -8.26 35.34
N GLY A 593 -7.77 -9.16 36.24
CA GLY A 593 -9.14 -9.22 36.81
C GLY A 593 -9.48 -8.21 37.92
N ARG A 594 -8.60 -7.25 38.30
CA ARG A 594 -8.86 -6.23 39.29
C ARG A 594 -8.59 -4.84 38.72
N ILE A 595 -9.37 -3.84 39.17
CA ILE A 595 -9.12 -2.41 38.92
C ILE A 595 -7.62 -2.15 39.07
N ALA A 596 -6.97 -1.85 37.97
CA ALA A 596 -5.52 -1.72 37.93
C ALA A 596 -5.08 -0.54 38.81
N PRO A 597 -4.16 -0.74 39.80
CA PRO A 597 -3.65 0.33 40.62
C PRO A 597 -2.92 1.39 39.76
N PRO A 598 -2.78 2.65 40.22
CA PRO A 598 -2.11 3.72 39.46
C PRO A 598 -0.73 3.33 38.89
N GLY A 599 0.01 2.45 39.55
CA GLY A 599 1.28 1.88 39.07
C GLY A 599 1.18 1.00 37.81
N ALA A 600 0.00 0.49 37.48
CA ALA A 600 -0.18 -0.34 36.28
C ALA A 600 -0.04 0.46 34.98
N PHE A 601 -0.41 1.76 35.02
CA PHE A 601 -0.19 2.67 33.87
C PHE A 601 1.29 2.78 33.52
N PHE A 602 2.13 3.16 34.49
CA PHE A 602 3.56 3.36 34.26
C PHE A 602 4.28 2.04 33.90
N LYS A 603 3.86 0.94 34.48
CA LYS A 603 4.38 -0.40 34.12
C LYS A 603 4.07 -0.75 32.65
N SER A 604 2.84 -0.54 32.24
CA SER A 604 2.42 -0.72 30.83
C SER A 604 3.16 0.22 29.89
N ALA A 605 3.26 1.49 30.26
CA ALA A 605 3.96 2.51 29.49
C ALA A 605 5.46 2.20 29.35
N ALA A 606 6.10 1.73 30.41
CA ALA A 606 7.50 1.31 30.36
C ALA A 606 7.73 0.14 29.41
N VAL A 607 6.85 -0.89 29.43
CA VAL A 607 6.95 -2.04 28.52
C VAL A 607 6.80 -1.59 27.06
N THR A 608 5.74 -0.84 26.75
CA THR A 608 5.51 -0.37 25.36
C THR A 608 6.62 0.58 24.92
N GLY A 609 7.02 1.54 25.78
CA GLY A 609 8.09 2.49 25.46
C GLY A 609 9.45 1.82 25.24
N SER A 610 9.82 0.86 26.08
CA SER A 610 11.06 0.10 25.92
C SER A 610 11.07 -0.73 24.64
N ALA A 611 9.94 -1.36 24.30
CA ALA A 611 9.82 -2.14 23.06
C ALA A 611 9.91 -1.22 21.82
N CYS A 612 9.27 -0.04 21.85
CA CYS A 612 9.41 0.95 20.78
C CYS A 612 10.84 1.46 20.66
N LEU A 613 11.52 1.74 21.79
CA LEU A 613 12.92 2.17 21.79
C LEU A 613 13.84 1.11 21.18
N LEU A 614 13.62 -0.16 21.50
CA LEU A 614 14.38 -1.28 20.89
C LEU A 614 14.18 -1.34 19.37
N LEU A 615 12.96 -1.11 18.88
CA LEU A 615 12.71 -1.04 17.43
C LEU A 615 13.40 0.16 16.78
N VAL A 616 13.35 1.35 17.42
CA VAL A 616 14.09 2.54 16.92
C VAL A 616 15.58 2.26 16.85
N LEU A 617 16.16 1.64 17.88
CA LEU A 617 17.58 1.30 17.90
C LEU A 617 17.91 0.24 16.83
N ALA A 618 17.10 -0.81 16.73
CA ALA A 618 17.30 -1.87 15.74
C ALA A 618 17.25 -1.32 14.30
N GLY A 619 16.27 -0.47 13.98
CA GLY A 619 16.15 0.12 12.64
C GLY A 619 17.14 1.26 12.34
N ASN A 620 18.02 1.66 13.28
CA ASN A 620 18.98 2.73 13.05
C ASN A 620 20.20 2.21 12.24
N PRO A 621 20.55 2.80 11.07
CA PRO A 621 21.69 2.39 10.26
C PRO A 621 23.00 2.29 11.02
N ALA A 622 23.28 3.23 11.95
CA ALA A 622 24.50 3.22 12.77
C ALA A 622 24.55 2.05 13.77
N VAL A 623 23.41 1.42 14.09
CA VAL A 623 23.32 0.27 14.99
C VAL A 623 23.35 -1.02 14.19
N TYR A 624 22.49 -1.18 13.17
CA TYR A 624 22.45 -2.44 12.44
C TYR A 624 23.67 -2.68 11.56
N SER A 625 24.37 -1.62 11.09
CA SER A 625 25.66 -1.78 10.37
C SER A 625 26.77 -2.40 11.21
N ARG A 626 26.62 -2.48 12.54
CA ARG A 626 27.55 -3.15 13.46
C ARG A 626 27.15 -4.59 13.78
N MET A 627 26.01 -5.05 13.24
CA MET A 627 25.55 -6.43 13.39
C MET A 627 26.19 -7.31 12.31
N GLY A 628 26.07 -8.63 12.44
CA GLY A 628 26.52 -9.55 11.39
C GLY A 628 25.74 -9.34 10.08
N SER A 629 26.34 -9.66 8.94
CA SER A 629 25.80 -9.41 7.59
C SER A 629 24.34 -9.80 7.41
N ASN A 630 23.95 -11.01 7.81
CA ASN A 630 22.56 -11.50 7.68
C ASN A 630 21.56 -10.66 8.50
N ALA A 631 21.96 -10.19 9.70
CA ALA A 631 21.08 -9.36 10.53
C ALA A 631 20.98 -7.93 9.97
N GLN A 632 22.08 -7.41 9.42
CA GLN A 632 22.12 -6.11 8.76
C GLN A 632 21.20 -6.10 7.54
N GLU A 633 21.31 -7.11 6.67
CA GLU A 633 20.47 -7.26 5.48
C GLU A 633 18.98 -7.38 5.85
N LEU A 634 18.66 -8.29 6.76
CA LEU A 634 17.29 -8.47 7.24
C LEU A 634 16.67 -7.17 7.75
N ILE A 635 17.39 -6.41 8.59
CA ILE A 635 16.86 -5.18 9.15
C ILE A 635 16.73 -4.10 8.07
N ARG A 636 17.73 -3.95 7.21
CA ARG A 636 17.68 -3.04 6.07
C ARG A 636 16.45 -3.30 5.22
N ASP A 637 16.20 -4.54 4.85
CA ASP A 637 15.05 -4.92 4.03
C ASP A 637 13.71 -4.66 4.74
N LEU A 638 13.65 -4.90 6.04
CA LEU A 638 12.45 -4.60 6.82
C LEU A 638 12.22 -3.09 7.02
N THR A 639 13.24 -2.23 6.89
CA THR A 639 13.09 -0.77 6.98
C THR A 639 12.63 -0.14 5.66
N VAL A 640 12.84 -0.80 4.52
CA VAL A 640 12.43 -0.30 3.20
C VAL A 640 11.06 -0.87 2.82
N ASN A 641 10.14 0.00 2.41
CA ASN A 641 8.87 -0.41 1.84
C ASN A 641 9.05 -0.64 0.35
N ARG A 642 9.36 -1.88 -0.05
CA ARG A 642 9.53 -2.28 -1.45
C ARG A 642 8.45 -3.27 -1.88
N LEU A 643 8.29 -3.41 -3.18
CA LEU A 643 7.54 -4.54 -3.73
C LEU A 643 8.33 -5.83 -3.49
N SER A 644 7.64 -6.93 -3.30
CA SER A 644 8.29 -8.26 -3.43
C SER A 644 8.66 -8.49 -4.89
N ASP A 645 9.63 -9.36 -5.15
CA ASP A 645 10.10 -9.65 -6.51
C ASP A 645 8.93 -10.10 -7.43
N ARG A 646 8.00 -10.87 -6.86
CA ARG A 646 6.76 -11.27 -7.53
C ARG A 646 5.88 -10.07 -7.91
N GLU A 647 5.66 -9.15 -6.99
CA GLU A 647 4.80 -7.98 -7.22
C GLU A 647 5.44 -7.05 -8.26
N ALA A 648 6.74 -6.89 -8.21
CA ALA A 648 7.50 -6.13 -9.17
C ALA A 648 7.42 -6.76 -10.57
N ALA A 649 7.54 -8.09 -10.67
CA ALA A 649 7.40 -8.83 -11.92
C ALA A 649 6.02 -8.65 -12.59
N LEU A 650 4.98 -8.71 -11.80
CA LEU A 650 3.61 -8.52 -12.28
C LEU A 650 3.36 -7.09 -12.75
N LEU A 651 3.99 -6.08 -12.10
CA LEU A 651 3.95 -4.68 -12.56
C LEU A 651 4.57 -4.50 -13.94
N GLN A 652 5.73 -5.14 -14.19
CA GLN A 652 6.43 -5.06 -15.46
C GLN A 652 5.61 -5.65 -16.62
N LYS A 653 4.82 -6.70 -16.35
CA LYS A 653 3.90 -7.29 -17.33
C LYS A 653 2.71 -6.37 -17.68
N GLY A 654 2.58 -5.20 -17.07
CA GLY A 654 1.45 -4.29 -17.25
C GLY A 654 0.13 -4.81 -16.67
N TYR A 655 0.16 -5.86 -15.85
CA TYR A 655 -0.99 -6.48 -15.21
C TYR A 655 -1.37 -5.76 -13.89
N TYR A 656 -1.52 -4.44 -13.92
CA TYR A 656 -1.95 -3.67 -12.74
C TYR A 656 -3.25 -4.20 -12.12
N GLU A 657 -4.14 -4.71 -12.95
CA GLU A 657 -5.44 -5.25 -12.50
C GLU A 657 -5.30 -6.62 -11.85
N GLU A 658 -4.43 -7.48 -12.35
CA GLU A 658 -4.12 -8.79 -11.76
C GLU A 658 -3.31 -8.66 -10.47
N LEU A 659 -2.34 -7.73 -10.41
CA LEU A 659 -1.57 -7.42 -9.20
C LEU A 659 -2.45 -7.08 -8.01
N ILE A 660 -3.45 -6.25 -8.21
CA ILE A 660 -4.39 -5.93 -7.16
C ILE A 660 -5.24 -7.19 -6.79
N GLY A 661 -5.40 -8.16 -7.70
CA GLY A 661 -6.02 -9.46 -7.46
C GLY A 661 -5.17 -10.34 -6.55
N VAL A 662 -3.90 -10.47 -6.86
CA VAL A 662 -2.95 -11.38 -6.21
C VAL A 662 -2.35 -10.79 -4.94
N SER A 663 -1.98 -9.51 -4.95
CA SER A 663 -1.35 -8.81 -3.80
C SER A 663 -2.30 -7.78 -3.15
N ARG A 664 -3.48 -8.23 -2.74
CA ARG A 664 -4.51 -7.43 -2.05
C ARG A 664 -3.99 -6.68 -0.82
N PHE A 665 -2.79 -7.01 -0.37
CA PHE A 665 -2.25 -6.58 0.92
C PHE A 665 -1.09 -5.60 0.80
N ASN A 666 -0.52 -5.34 -0.39
CA ASN A 666 0.61 -4.43 -0.51
C ASN A 666 0.17 -2.95 -0.62
N SER A 667 0.74 -2.10 0.25
CA SER A 667 0.43 -0.66 0.30
C SER A 667 1.02 0.12 -0.86
N GLN A 668 2.16 -0.31 -1.41
CA GLN A 668 2.79 0.34 -2.55
C GLN A 668 1.96 0.18 -3.82
N LEU A 669 1.43 -1.02 -4.08
CA LEU A 669 0.53 -1.24 -5.21
C LEU A 669 -0.70 -0.34 -5.14
N TRP A 670 -1.26 -0.19 -3.93
CA TRP A 670 -2.36 0.74 -3.72
C TRP A 670 -1.96 2.19 -4.00
N GLU A 671 -0.78 2.60 -3.56
CA GLU A 671 -0.27 3.95 -3.76
C GLU A 671 0.02 4.23 -5.24
N ILE A 672 0.60 3.26 -5.95
CA ILE A 672 0.82 3.32 -7.40
C ILE A 672 -0.53 3.50 -8.13
N TYR A 673 -1.52 2.66 -7.81
CA TYR A 673 -2.84 2.72 -8.41
C TYR A 673 -3.56 4.06 -8.12
N ALA A 674 -3.47 4.55 -6.89
CA ALA A 674 -4.13 5.79 -6.48
C ALA A 674 -3.48 7.04 -7.08
N LYS A 675 -2.19 7.00 -7.42
CA LYS A 675 -1.45 8.11 -8.04
C LYS A 675 -1.55 8.13 -9.56
N ARG A 676 -1.86 6.99 -10.20
CA ARG A 676 -1.97 6.89 -11.65
C ARG A 676 -3.18 7.69 -12.14
N PRO A 677 -3.02 8.65 -13.03
CA PRO A 677 -4.14 9.39 -13.62
C PRO A 677 -5.09 8.47 -14.40
N SER A 678 -6.38 8.71 -14.33
CA SER A 678 -7.40 7.92 -15.04
C SER A 678 -7.26 7.95 -16.57
N ASN A 679 -6.63 8.98 -17.08
CA ASN A 679 -6.34 9.15 -18.50
C ASN A 679 -4.97 8.59 -18.92
N TRP A 680 -4.26 7.90 -18.02
CA TRP A 680 -3.02 7.21 -18.36
C TRP A 680 -3.34 5.93 -19.12
N ILE A 681 -2.89 5.85 -20.35
CA ILE A 681 -3.20 4.75 -21.28
C ILE A 681 -1.97 3.87 -21.44
N ALA A 682 -2.13 2.55 -21.30
CA ALA A 682 -1.08 1.60 -21.67
C ALA A 682 -0.96 1.51 -23.20
N ILE A 683 0.26 1.35 -23.70
CA ILE A 683 0.48 1.31 -25.16
C ILE A 683 -0.31 0.19 -25.86
N ARG A 684 -0.52 -0.96 -25.20
CA ARG A 684 -1.34 -2.08 -25.72
C ARG A 684 -2.81 -1.73 -25.93
N ASP A 685 -3.31 -0.68 -25.25
CA ASP A 685 -4.69 -0.23 -25.34
C ASP A 685 -4.84 0.87 -26.42
N THR A 686 -3.79 1.14 -27.18
CA THR A 686 -3.75 2.14 -28.26
C THR A 686 -3.77 1.48 -29.64
N GLU A 687 -4.02 2.30 -30.65
CA GLU A 687 -3.96 1.87 -32.06
C GLU A 687 -2.53 1.60 -32.56
N ALA A 688 -1.48 1.92 -31.74
CA ALA A 688 -0.09 1.69 -32.12
C ALA A 688 0.36 0.23 -32.01
N ILE A 689 -0.41 -0.61 -31.31
CA ILE A 689 -0.18 -2.05 -31.23
C ILE A 689 -1.33 -2.79 -31.87
N ARG A 690 -1.02 -3.81 -32.66
CA ARG A 690 -2.00 -4.75 -33.19
C ARG A 690 -1.67 -6.19 -32.78
N PRO A 691 -2.66 -7.02 -32.41
CA PRO A 691 -2.44 -8.44 -32.22
C PRO A 691 -2.10 -9.10 -33.57
N THR A 692 -1.22 -10.09 -33.52
CA THR A 692 -0.91 -10.97 -34.63
C THR A 692 -1.44 -12.38 -34.36
N ASN A 693 -1.71 -13.15 -35.41
CA ASN A 693 -2.17 -14.54 -35.29
C ASN A 693 -0.99 -15.54 -35.32
N ASP A 694 0.23 -15.05 -35.11
CA ASP A 694 1.45 -15.83 -35.08
C ASP A 694 2.10 -15.85 -33.68
N ASN A 695 3.29 -16.41 -33.60
CA ASN A 695 4.03 -16.51 -32.34
C ASN A 695 4.60 -15.19 -31.83
N LEU A 696 4.57 -14.10 -32.59
CA LEU A 696 4.91 -12.76 -32.09
C LEU A 696 3.82 -12.20 -31.18
N ILE A 697 2.59 -12.67 -31.31
CA ILE A 697 1.39 -12.30 -30.52
C ILE A 697 0.92 -10.88 -30.82
N MET A 698 1.83 -9.93 -30.95
CA MET A 698 1.54 -8.51 -31.23
C MET A 698 2.72 -7.87 -31.95
N GLU A 699 2.46 -6.76 -32.65
CA GLU A 699 3.49 -5.95 -33.27
C GLU A 699 3.08 -4.47 -33.27
N LEU A 700 4.03 -3.57 -33.51
CA LEU A 700 3.76 -2.16 -33.74
C LEU A 700 3.13 -1.94 -35.12
N VAL A 701 2.11 -1.07 -35.20
CA VAL A 701 1.43 -0.71 -36.43
C VAL A 701 2.33 0.22 -37.27
N PRO A 702 2.61 -0.09 -38.56
CA PRO A 702 3.41 0.76 -39.41
C PRO A 702 2.80 2.15 -39.66
N SER A 703 3.66 3.15 -39.86
CA SER A 703 3.28 4.54 -40.23
C SER A 703 2.23 5.15 -39.29
N MET A 704 2.34 4.90 -38.03
CA MET A 704 1.44 5.40 -36.99
C MET A 704 2.10 6.52 -36.18
N THR A 705 1.33 7.54 -35.83
CA THR A 705 1.75 8.58 -34.87
C THR A 705 0.67 8.76 -33.84
N ILE A 706 1.02 8.58 -32.56
CA ILE A 706 0.12 8.81 -31.44
C ILE A 706 0.77 9.72 -30.38
N ASN A 707 -0.06 10.30 -29.51
CA ASN A 707 0.41 10.92 -28.29
C ASN A 707 0.11 9.96 -27.13
N LEU A 708 1.14 9.36 -26.59
CA LEU A 708 1.02 8.42 -25.47
C LEU A 708 1.42 9.12 -24.17
N ASN A 709 0.44 9.44 -23.34
CA ASN A 709 0.66 10.06 -22.02
C ASN A 709 1.51 11.34 -22.05
N GLY A 710 1.42 12.11 -23.12
CA GLY A 710 2.18 13.35 -23.31
C GLY A 710 3.42 13.21 -24.19
N ALA A 711 3.91 11.99 -24.44
CA ALA A 711 5.03 11.72 -25.33
C ALA A 711 4.54 11.41 -26.76
N ARG A 712 5.14 12.04 -27.76
CA ARG A 712 4.88 11.69 -29.16
C ARG A 712 5.61 10.39 -29.49
N LEU A 713 4.87 9.42 -30.03
CA LEU A 713 5.38 8.13 -30.48
C LEU A 713 5.03 7.94 -31.96
N THR A 714 6.05 7.81 -32.78
CA THR A 714 5.91 7.59 -34.23
C THR A 714 6.54 6.27 -34.64
N THR A 715 5.83 5.46 -35.40
CA THR A 715 6.37 4.28 -36.06
C THR A 715 6.60 4.51 -37.52
N ASN A 716 7.70 3.96 -38.07
CA ASN A 716 8.03 4.07 -39.48
C ASN A 716 7.19 3.10 -40.36
N ARG A 717 7.41 3.13 -41.65
CA ARG A 717 6.73 2.23 -42.63
C ARG A 717 6.94 0.74 -42.40
N TRP A 718 7.93 0.37 -41.56
CA TRP A 718 8.25 -1.02 -41.22
C TRP A 718 7.68 -1.45 -39.87
N GLY A 719 7.02 -0.57 -39.15
CA GLY A 719 6.52 -0.82 -37.81
C GLY A 719 7.59 -0.77 -36.72
N MET A 720 8.69 -0.07 -36.94
CA MET A 720 9.69 0.25 -35.93
C MET A 720 9.38 1.62 -35.33
N ARG A 721 9.62 1.81 -34.03
CA ARG A 721 9.60 3.15 -33.43
C ARG A 721 10.91 3.87 -33.78
N ASP A 722 10.93 4.42 -34.96
CA ASP A 722 12.12 5.02 -35.52
C ASP A 722 11.77 5.89 -36.76
N ARG A 723 12.81 6.53 -37.35
CA ARG A 723 12.73 7.13 -38.68
C ARG A 723 12.63 6.05 -39.74
N ASP A 724 12.31 6.46 -40.99
CA ASP A 724 12.31 5.56 -42.12
C ASP A 724 13.74 5.23 -42.59
N TYR A 725 13.98 3.96 -42.85
CA TYR A 725 15.23 3.42 -43.37
C TYR A 725 14.95 2.61 -44.65
N GLU A 726 15.95 2.57 -45.55
CA GLU A 726 15.96 1.61 -46.65
C GLU A 726 16.41 0.25 -46.16
N ARG A 727 15.93 -0.85 -46.76
CA ARG A 727 16.34 -2.22 -46.34
C ARG A 727 17.83 -2.43 -46.58
N ILE A 728 18.36 -1.91 -47.71
CA ILE A 728 19.80 -1.99 -48.05
C ILE A 728 20.46 -0.73 -47.45
N PRO A 729 21.50 -0.89 -46.61
CA PRO A 729 22.18 0.26 -46.03
C PRO A 729 22.87 1.09 -47.10
N PRO A 730 22.98 2.41 -46.95
CA PRO A 730 23.80 3.24 -47.82
C PRO A 730 25.25 2.76 -47.86
N PRO A 731 26.00 3.01 -48.92
CA PRO A 731 27.42 2.63 -49.00
C PRO A 731 28.25 3.19 -47.85
N ASN A 732 29.09 2.37 -47.27
CA ASN A 732 29.94 2.69 -46.12
C ASN A 732 29.20 3.14 -44.82
N THR A 733 27.96 2.70 -44.65
CA THR A 733 27.21 2.94 -43.42
C THR A 733 27.35 1.76 -42.46
N TYR A 734 27.71 2.03 -41.24
CA TYR A 734 27.66 1.00 -40.19
C TYR A 734 26.23 0.97 -39.59
N ARG A 735 25.53 -0.13 -39.85
CA ARG A 735 24.15 -0.29 -39.41
C ARG A 735 24.04 -1.20 -38.21
N ILE A 736 23.38 -0.78 -37.17
CA ILE A 736 23.12 -1.52 -35.93
C ILE A 736 21.62 -1.84 -35.87
N ALA A 737 21.27 -3.11 -35.62
CA ALA A 737 19.90 -3.47 -35.23
C ALA A 737 19.81 -3.53 -33.71
N LEU A 738 18.86 -2.80 -33.13
CA LEU A 738 18.60 -2.75 -31.69
C LEU A 738 17.36 -3.57 -31.38
N THR A 739 17.45 -4.57 -30.51
CA THR A 739 16.32 -5.42 -30.09
C THR A 739 16.20 -5.45 -28.57
N GLY A 740 14.97 -5.61 -28.06
CA GLY A 740 14.70 -5.67 -26.64
C GLY A 740 13.25 -5.32 -26.30
N PRO A 741 12.91 -5.16 -25.03
CA PRO A 741 11.54 -4.86 -24.57
C PRO A 741 11.20 -3.36 -24.59
N SER A 742 10.18 -2.96 -23.83
CA SER A 742 9.57 -1.63 -23.86
C SER A 742 10.52 -0.45 -23.58
N PHE A 743 11.47 -0.60 -22.67
CA PHE A 743 12.43 0.46 -22.36
C PHE A 743 13.48 0.64 -23.47
N VAL A 744 13.75 -0.41 -24.24
CA VAL A 744 14.59 -0.31 -25.45
C VAL A 744 13.86 0.40 -26.57
N MET A 745 12.56 0.12 -26.72
CA MET A 745 11.72 0.88 -27.65
C MET A 745 11.64 2.37 -27.27
N GLY A 746 11.97 2.73 -26.03
CA GLY A 746 11.87 4.10 -25.51
C GLY A 746 10.46 4.48 -25.05
N LEU A 747 9.70 3.53 -24.47
CA LEU A 747 8.37 3.82 -23.94
C LEU A 747 8.44 4.90 -22.85
N GLY A 748 7.60 5.94 -22.98
CA GLY A 748 7.51 7.04 -22.02
C GLY A 748 8.30 8.29 -22.36
N VAL A 749 9.15 8.28 -23.41
CA VAL A 749 9.84 9.46 -23.92
C VAL A 749 9.37 9.79 -25.35
N ALA A 750 9.59 11.01 -25.81
CA ALA A 750 9.19 11.43 -27.15
C ALA A 750 10.16 10.94 -28.23
N ASP A 751 9.75 11.05 -29.50
CA ASP A 751 10.61 10.72 -30.64
C ASP A 751 11.91 11.53 -30.57
N GLY A 752 13.07 10.86 -30.70
CA GLY A 752 14.38 11.48 -30.62
C GLY A 752 14.98 11.57 -29.21
N GLU A 753 14.27 11.10 -28.18
CA GLU A 753 14.73 11.16 -26.78
C GLU A 753 15.15 9.80 -26.22
N ASP A 754 14.96 8.71 -26.95
CA ASP A 754 15.41 7.37 -26.57
C ASP A 754 16.94 7.19 -26.76
N PHE A 755 17.51 6.27 -26.03
CA PHE A 755 18.95 6.10 -26.00
C PHE A 755 19.54 5.61 -27.34
N GLY A 756 18.79 4.87 -28.13
CA GLY A 756 19.19 4.42 -29.45
C GLY A 756 19.38 5.59 -30.40
N TRP A 757 18.40 6.49 -30.46
CA TRP A 757 18.46 7.71 -31.22
C TRP A 757 19.59 8.63 -30.76
N LEU A 758 19.73 8.83 -29.45
CA LEU A 758 20.80 9.68 -28.86
C LEU A 758 22.19 9.12 -29.19
N LEU A 759 22.35 7.80 -29.14
CA LEU A 759 23.61 7.15 -29.52
C LEU A 759 23.92 7.34 -31.02
N GLU A 760 22.92 7.16 -31.90
CA GLU A 760 23.10 7.36 -33.35
C GLU A 760 23.52 8.79 -33.65
N GLU A 761 22.84 9.80 -33.09
CA GLU A 761 23.23 11.19 -33.26
C GLU A 761 24.64 11.47 -32.75
N ARG A 762 25.02 10.89 -31.65
CA ARG A 762 26.37 11.05 -31.09
C ARG A 762 27.44 10.43 -31.98
N LEU A 763 27.21 9.19 -32.43
CA LEU A 763 28.14 8.52 -33.34
C LEU A 763 28.35 9.32 -34.65
N ASN A 764 27.26 9.80 -35.26
CA ASN A 764 27.34 10.59 -36.47
C ASN A 764 27.98 11.97 -36.28
N ARG A 765 27.89 12.55 -35.06
CA ARG A 765 28.50 13.86 -34.77
C ARG A 765 29.97 13.80 -34.44
N GLU A 766 30.37 12.76 -33.68
CA GLU A 766 31.72 12.72 -33.09
C GLU A 766 32.73 11.86 -33.90
N ASN A 767 32.24 10.95 -34.76
CA ASN A 767 33.07 10.05 -35.53
C ASN A 767 33.22 10.42 -37.01
N THR A 768 33.47 11.68 -37.29
CA THR A 768 33.64 12.20 -38.67
C THR A 768 34.90 11.73 -39.38
N GLU A 769 35.88 11.20 -38.64
CA GLU A 769 37.14 10.68 -39.19
C GLU A 769 37.09 9.14 -39.34
N SER A 770 35.98 8.47 -39.03
CA SER A 770 35.80 7.03 -39.18
C SER A 770 35.81 6.61 -40.67
N GLN A 771 36.11 5.34 -40.93
CA GLN A 771 36.02 4.71 -42.24
C GLN A 771 34.54 4.65 -42.73
N TYR A 772 33.56 4.84 -41.82
CA TYR A 772 32.16 4.80 -42.16
C TYR A 772 31.62 6.21 -42.50
N ALA A 773 30.84 6.31 -43.55
CA ALA A 773 30.21 7.54 -43.96
C ALA A 773 29.03 7.98 -43.07
N GLY A 774 28.54 7.05 -42.26
CA GLY A 774 27.51 7.32 -41.30
C GLY A 774 27.10 6.06 -40.49
N TYR A 775 26.31 6.28 -39.48
CA TYR A 775 25.78 5.28 -38.57
C TYR A 775 24.27 5.28 -38.58
N GLU A 776 23.67 4.12 -38.59
CA GLU A 776 22.22 3.93 -38.48
C GLU A 776 21.92 2.93 -37.35
N ILE A 777 21.03 3.26 -36.43
CA ILE A 777 20.54 2.37 -35.36
C ILE A 777 19.05 2.15 -35.56
N LEU A 778 18.70 0.96 -36.04
CA LEU A 778 17.33 0.58 -36.32
C LEU A 778 16.68 -0.07 -35.09
N ASN A 779 15.64 0.53 -34.54
CA ASN A 779 15.01 0.07 -33.31
C ASN A 779 13.87 -0.93 -33.58
N PHE A 780 14.18 -2.23 -33.49
CA PHE A 780 13.21 -3.34 -33.63
C PHE A 780 12.52 -3.75 -32.32
N ALA A 781 12.78 -3.06 -31.24
CA ALA A 781 12.22 -3.40 -29.93
C ALA A 781 10.69 -3.23 -29.90
N VAL A 782 10.01 -4.17 -29.26
CA VAL A 782 8.55 -4.17 -29.08
C VAL A 782 8.23 -4.41 -27.59
N PRO A 783 7.28 -3.67 -27.01
CA PRO A 783 6.93 -3.81 -25.60
C PRO A 783 6.55 -5.24 -25.21
N GLY A 784 7.18 -5.76 -24.19
CA GLY A 784 6.83 -7.07 -23.62
C GLY A 784 7.38 -8.28 -24.39
N TYR A 785 8.24 -8.07 -25.36
CA TYR A 785 8.87 -9.19 -26.06
C TYR A 785 9.85 -9.93 -25.14
N SER A 786 9.74 -11.25 -25.19
CA SER A 786 10.66 -12.21 -24.56
C SER A 786 11.89 -12.47 -25.44
N PRO A 787 12.95 -13.11 -24.89
CA PRO A 787 14.10 -13.54 -25.68
C PRO A 787 13.73 -14.36 -26.92
N ILE A 788 12.76 -15.24 -26.82
CA ILE A 788 12.29 -16.09 -27.94
C ILE A 788 11.60 -15.26 -29.02
N GLN A 789 10.85 -14.22 -28.66
CA GLN A 789 10.23 -13.29 -29.62
C GLN A 789 11.28 -12.39 -30.28
N ASN A 790 12.30 -11.96 -29.55
CA ASN A 790 13.45 -11.23 -30.11
C ASN A 790 14.23 -12.08 -31.09
N LEU A 791 14.42 -13.38 -30.82
CA LEU A 791 14.98 -14.35 -31.79
C LEU A 791 14.12 -14.42 -33.05
N MET A 792 12.80 -14.56 -32.92
CA MET A 792 11.89 -14.56 -34.09
C MET A 792 11.97 -13.26 -34.89
N THR A 793 12.06 -12.12 -34.19
CA THR A 793 12.20 -10.79 -34.83
C THR A 793 13.52 -10.71 -35.58
N LEU A 794 14.61 -11.25 -35.03
CA LEU A 794 15.89 -11.35 -35.74
C LEU A 794 15.75 -12.14 -37.04
N GLU A 795 15.20 -13.35 -36.96
CA GLU A 795 15.08 -14.24 -38.14
C GLU A 795 14.10 -13.72 -39.20
N GLN A 796 12.98 -13.14 -38.79
CA GLN A 796 11.91 -12.73 -39.71
C GLN A 796 12.09 -11.33 -40.30
N LYS A 797 12.69 -10.41 -39.51
CA LYS A 797 12.72 -8.98 -39.90
C LYS A 797 14.14 -8.44 -39.95
N VAL A 798 14.94 -8.54 -38.90
CA VAL A 798 16.24 -7.87 -38.75
C VAL A 798 17.23 -8.22 -39.85
N VAL A 799 17.36 -9.51 -40.16
CA VAL A 799 18.32 -10.01 -41.20
C VAL A 799 18.06 -9.35 -42.56
N SER A 800 16.82 -9.03 -42.91
CA SER A 800 16.47 -8.41 -44.18
C SER A 800 16.98 -6.96 -44.32
N PHE A 801 17.41 -6.32 -43.27
CA PHE A 801 17.96 -4.95 -43.23
C PHE A 801 19.48 -4.92 -43.25
N GLN A 802 20.13 -6.08 -43.33
CA GLN A 802 21.58 -6.25 -43.46
C GLN A 802 22.40 -5.42 -42.44
N PRO A 803 22.12 -5.53 -41.14
CA PRO A 803 22.90 -4.78 -40.13
C PRO A 803 24.34 -5.36 -40.02
N SER A 804 25.30 -4.50 -39.66
CA SER A 804 26.68 -4.88 -39.33
C SER A 804 26.78 -5.51 -37.95
N ALA A 805 25.92 -5.07 -37.00
CA ALA A 805 25.84 -5.58 -35.64
C ALA A 805 24.39 -5.69 -35.15
N LEU A 806 24.15 -6.67 -34.26
CA LEU A 806 22.94 -6.79 -33.46
C LEU A 806 23.29 -6.36 -32.05
N PHE A 807 22.60 -5.33 -31.53
CA PHE A 807 22.63 -4.95 -30.13
C PHE A 807 21.39 -5.57 -29.48
N TYR A 808 21.59 -6.70 -28.82
CA TYR A 808 20.56 -7.37 -28.05
C TYR A 808 20.59 -6.83 -26.62
N VAL A 809 19.54 -6.12 -26.21
CA VAL A 809 19.48 -5.51 -24.89
C VAL A 809 18.67 -6.40 -23.95
N ALA A 810 19.34 -6.89 -22.91
CA ALA A 810 18.84 -7.77 -21.87
C ALA A 810 18.63 -7.03 -20.55
N HIS A 811 17.84 -7.61 -19.65
CA HIS A 811 17.57 -7.08 -18.34
C HIS A 811 17.51 -8.19 -17.27
N GLN A 812 17.29 -7.84 -15.99
CA GLN A 812 17.33 -8.80 -14.86
C GLN A 812 16.43 -10.03 -15.03
N ARG A 813 15.35 -9.96 -15.77
CA ARG A 813 14.35 -11.02 -15.86
C ARG A 813 14.28 -11.73 -17.23
N GLU A 814 15.38 -11.80 -17.92
CA GLU A 814 15.47 -12.44 -19.25
C GLU A 814 15.06 -13.91 -19.20
N GLU A 815 15.58 -14.67 -18.26
CA GLU A 815 15.28 -16.09 -18.06
C GLU A 815 13.79 -16.30 -17.81
N GLU A 816 13.21 -15.57 -16.88
CA GLU A 816 11.79 -15.67 -16.56
C GLU A 816 10.90 -15.31 -17.76
N ALA A 817 11.25 -14.28 -18.51
CA ALA A 817 10.50 -13.89 -19.72
C ALA A 817 10.51 -15.01 -20.78
N ALA A 818 11.64 -15.71 -20.91
CA ALA A 818 11.74 -16.86 -21.82
C ALA A 818 10.86 -18.04 -21.37
N VAL A 819 10.90 -18.39 -20.08
CA VAL A 819 10.09 -19.47 -19.48
C VAL A 819 8.60 -19.17 -19.62
N LEU A 820 8.18 -17.97 -19.26
CA LEU A 820 6.78 -17.55 -19.32
C LEU A 820 6.20 -17.60 -20.74
N TYR A 821 7.00 -17.15 -21.70
CA TYR A 821 6.59 -17.19 -23.09
C TYR A 821 6.48 -18.62 -23.63
N LEU A 822 7.50 -19.46 -23.36
CA LEU A 822 7.49 -20.86 -23.79
C LEU A 822 6.31 -21.65 -23.18
N ALA A 823 6.07 -21.48 -21.90
CA ALA A 823 4.93 -22.09 -21.20
C ALA A 823 3.58 -21.68 -21.79
N ASP A 824 3.43 -20.40 -22.13
CA ASP A 824 2.21 -19.86 -22.74
C ASP A 824 1.98 -20.48 -24.13
N ARG A 825 3.00 -20.57 -24.95
CA ARG A 825 2.91 -21.15 -26.30
C ARG A 825 2.60 -22.63 -26.30
N ILE A 826 3.23 -23.40 -25.38
CA ILE A 826 2.93 -24.82 -25.20
C ILE A 826 1.48 -25.00 -24.74
N SER A 827 1.03 -24.24 -23.76
CA SER A 827 -0.36 -24.31 -23.26
C SER A 827 -1.40 -23.94 -24.33
N ALA A 828 -1.03 -23.03 -25.23
CA ALA A 828 -1.88 -22.62 -26.37
C ALA A 828 -1.79 -23.57 -27.57
N GLU A 829 -1.05 -24.67 -27.51
CA GLU A 829 -0.78 -25.61 -28.62
C GLU A 829 -0.20 -24.90 -29.86
N ALA A 830 0.57 -23.83 -29.64
CA ALA A 830 1.12 -23.04 -30.73
C ALA A 830 2.30 -23.76 -31.39
N ALA A 831 2.32 -23.81 -32.73
CA ALA A 831 3.46 -24.36 -33.48
C ALA A 831 4.66 -23.40 -33.44
N LEU A 832 5.56 -23.57 -32.48
CA LEU A 832 6.82 -22.83 -32.40
C LEU A 832 7.84 -23.37 -33.41
N PRO A 833 8.60 -22.52 -34.12
CA PRO A 833 9.61 -22.96 -35.09
C PRO A 833 10.92 -23.41 -34.45
N TYR A 834 10.93 -23.77 -33.16
CA TYR A 834 12.09 -24.16 -32.37
C TYR A 834 11.93 -25.54 -31.76
N PRO A 835 12.16 -26.65 -32.55
CA PRO A 835 11.93 -28.01 -32.08
C PRO A 835 12.79 -28.37 -30.85
N ASP A 836 13.96 -27.83 -30.73
CA ASP A 836 14.91 -28.04 -29.64
C ASP A 836 14.40 -27.46 -28.31
N LEU A 837 13.72 -26.32 -28.33
CA LEU A 837 13.08 -25.75 -27.14
C LEU A 837 11.81 -26.52 -26.75
N ILE A 838 11.04 -27.00 -27.74
CA ILE A 838 9.85 -27.81 -27.53
C ILE A 838 10.24 -29.16 -26.94
N GLU A 839 11.27 -29.82 -27.52
CA GLU A 839 11.76 -31.10 -27.00
C GLU A 839 12.29 -30.98 -25.56
N LEU A 840 13.05 -29.93 -25.26
CA LEU A 840 13.51 -29.62 -23.91
C LEU A 840 12.34 -29.47 -22.96
N ALA A 841 11.32 -28.71 -23.36
CA ALA A 841 10.14 -28.50 -22.53
C ALA A 841 9.35 -29.79 -22.28
N HIS A 842 9.20 -30.65 -23.30
CA HIS A 842 8.54 -31.95 -23.15
C HIS A 842 9.32 -32.93 -22.26
N GLN A 843 10.67 -32.87 -22.26
CA GLN A 843 11.50 -33.68 -21.37
C GLN A 843 11.24 -33.33 -19.90
N GLU A 844 10.95 -32.08 -19.60
CA GLU A 844 10.54 -31.61 -18.27
C GLU A 844 9.03 -31.75 -18.00
N GLY A 845 8.32 -32.39 -18.92
CA GLY A 845 6.89 -32.70 -18.79
C GLY A 845 5.96 -31.52 -19.04
N ALA A 846 6.44 -30.43 -19.64
CA ALA A 846 5.55 -29.38 -20.11
C ALA A 846 4.79 -29.87 -21.36
N GLU A 847 3.47 -29.84 -21.34
CA GLU A 847 2.64 -30.45 -22.38
C GLU A 847 1.45 -29.54 -22.78
N PRO A 848 0.99 -29.67 -24.04
CA PRO A 848 -0.30 -29.15 -24.46
C PRO A 848 -1.41 -29.68 -23.55
N GLY A 849 -2.37 -28.85 -23.20
CA GLY A 849 -3.49 -29.26 -22.35
C GLY A 849 -3.25 -29.07 -20.87
N LEU A 850 -2.02 -28.78 -20.41
CA LEU A 850 -1.76 -28.25 -19.08
C LEU A 850 -2.02 -26.75 -19.06
N THR A 851 -2.30 -26.20 -17.87
CA THR A 851 -2.40 -24.74 -17.71
C THR A 851 -1.04 -24.07 -17.91
N LYS A 852 -1.06 -22.80 -18.24
CA LYS A 852 0.16 -22.00 -18.34
C LYS A 852 0.99 -22.06 -17.05
N VAL A 853 0.34 -21.93 -15.88
CA VAL A 853 0.98 -22.01 -14.56
C VAL A 853 1.65 -23.38 -14.32
N GLU A 854 1.04 -24.48 -14.77
CA GLU A 854 1.63 -25.81 -14.66
C GLU A 854 2.87 -25.95 -15.55
N ASN A 855 2.79 -25.45 -16.77
CA ASN A 855 3.94 -25.47 -17.68
C ASN A 855 5.06 -24.54 -17.19
N GLU A 856 4.76 -23.34 -16.68
CA GLU A 856 5.71 -22.43 -16.05
C GLU A 856 6.47 -23.12 -14.92
N ARG A 857 5.74 -23.78 -14.00
CA ARG A 857 6.35 -24.52 -12.88
C ARG A 857 7.34 -25.60 -13.33
N ARG A 858 7.02 -26.32 -14.40
CA ARG A 858 7.87 -27.37 -14.94
C ARG A 858 9.12 -26.83 -15.63
N LEU A 859 9.00 -25.67 -16.26
CA LEU A 859 10.07 -25.05 -17.02
C LEU A 859 10.98 -24.17 -16.18
N GLN A 860 10.52 -23.67 -15.02
CA GLN A 860 11.31 -22.78 -14.16
C GLN A 860 12.69 -23.36 -13.77
N PRO A 861 12.82 -24.66 -13.39
CA PRO A 861 14.13 -25.21 -13.03
C PRO A 861 15.16 -25.23 -14.17
N ILE A 862 14.71 -25.15 -15.41
CA ILE A 862 15.54 -25.20 -16.62
C ILE A 862 15.58 -23.86 -17.37
N GLY A 863 15.18 -22.76 -16.70
CA GLY A 863 15.09 -21.43 -17.31
C GLY A 863 16.40 -20.97 -17.93
N ASP A 864 17.54 -21.20 -17.26
CA ASP A 864 18.88 -20.90 -17.80
C ASP A 864 19.21 -21.67 -19.07
N GLU A 865 18.80 -22.95 -19.17
CA GLU A 865 19.04 -23.74 -20.37
C GLU A 865 18.14 -23.29 -21.54
N ILE A 866 16.89 -22.91 -21.27
CA ILE A 866 16.00 -22.30 -22.27
C ILE A 866 16.62 -21.01 -22.81
N LEU A 867 17.11 -20.15 -21.93
CA LEU A 867 17.76 -18.89 -22.28
C LEU A 867 19.06 -19.15 -23.08
N ALA A 868 19.91 -20.06 -22.62
CA ALA A 868 21.15 -20.42 -23.28
C ALA A 868 20.94 -20.96 -24.69
N ARG A 869 19.93 -21.81 -24.93
CA ARG A 869 19.58 -22.29 -26.28
C ARG A 869 19.08 -21.15 -27.16
N THR A 870 18.23 -20.27 -26.61
CA THR A 870 17.74 -19.09 -27.33
C THR A 870 18.88 -18.19 -27.74
N TYR A 871 19.84 -17.90 -26.85
CA TYR A 871 20.99 -17.06 -27.09
C TYR A 871 21.96 -17.66 -28.10
N ARG A 872 22.27 -18.98 -27.98
CA ARG A 872 23.10 -19.68 -28.98
C ARG A 872 22.51 -19.54 -30.37
N ARG A 873 21.19 -19.71 -30.53
CA ARG A 873 20.54 -19.58 -31.81
C ARG A 873 20.56 -18.14 -32.34
N ILE A 874 20.44 -17.13 -31.48
CA ILE A 874 20.61 -15.73 -31.90
C ILE A 874 22.04 -15.52 -32.45
N VAL A 875 23.07 -16.01 -31.73
CA VAL A 875 24.47 -15.91 -32.16
C VAL A 875 24.74 -16.68 -33.46
N GLU A 876 24.22 -17.90 -33.60
CA GLU A 876 24.32 -18.70 -34.83
C GLU A 876 23.68 -17.98 -36.01
N THR A 877 22.48 -17.43 -35.83
CA THR A 877 21.76 -16.70 -36.86
C THR A 877 22.49 -15.42 -37.28
N THR A 878 23.00 -14.65 -36.32
CA THR A 878 23.72 -13.41 -36.60
C THR A 878 25.04 -13.71 -37.35
N ARG A 879 25.84 -14.65 -36.85
CA ARG A 879 27.11 -15.04 -37.49
C ARG A 879 26.93 -15.62 -38.89
N ALA A 880 25.87 -16.41 -39.13
CA ALA A 880 25.55 -16.94 -40.44
C ALA A 880 25.29 -15.84 -41.48
N HIS A 881 24.87 -14.66 -41.06
CA HIS A 881 24.60 -13.50 -41.90
C HIS A 881 25.70 -12.42 -41.85
N GLY A 882 26.83 -12.68 -41.15
CA GLY A 882 27.92 -11.73 -41.01
C GLY A 882 27.61 -10.55 -40.07
N ILE A 883 26.64 -10.73 -39.16
CA ILE A 883 26.20 -9.73 -38.17
C ILE A 883 26.96 -9.98 -36.88
N LEU A 884 27.57 -8.94 -36.28
CA LEU A 884 28.28 -9.02 -35.00
C LEU A 884 27.27 -9.11 -33.85
N PRO A 885 27.25 -10.18 -33.03
CA PRO A 885 26.32 -10.28 -31.90
C PRO A 885 26.88 -9.57 -30.67
N VAL A 886 26.22 -8.52 -30.19
CA VAL A 886 26.56 -7.79 -28.96
C VAL A 886 25.37 -7.89 -28.00
N TRP A 887 25.64 -8.38 -26.80
CA TRP A 887 24.70 -8.46 -25.71
C TRP A 887 24.95 -7.32 -24.73
N ILE A 888 23.90 -6.57 -24.39
CA ILE A 888 23.99 -5.39 -23.55
C ILE A 888 23.09 -5.61 -22.33
N PHE A 889 23.69 -5.71 -21.14
CA PHE A 889 22.89 -5.67 -19.91
C PHE A 889 22.48 -4.23 -19.60
N MET A 890 21.17 -4.00 -19.46
CA MET A 890 20.63 -2.70 -19.11
C MET A 890 19.81 -2.81 -17.82
N PRO A 891 20.18 -2.06 -16.75
CA PRO A 891 19.46 -2.11 -15.50
C PRO A 891 18.07 -1.51 -15.64
N THR A 892 17.04 -2.20 -15.15
CA THR A 892 15.71 -1.60 -15.01
C THR A 892 15.62 -0.85 -13.69
N LEU A 893 14.90 0.28 -13.69
CA LEU A 893 14.67 1.10 -12.49
C LEU A 893 13.59 0.53 -11.54
N GLU A 894 13.07 -0.64 -11.87
CA GLU A 894 11.99 -1.30 -11.15
C GLU A 894 12.48 -2.29 -10.10
N PHE A 895 13.62 -2.93 -10.36
CA PHE A 895 14.19 -3.99 -9.53
C PHE A 895 15.53 -3.59 -8.94
N PRO A 896 15.84 -4.00 -7.71
CA PRO A 896 17.18 -3.86 -7.18
C PRO A 896 18.15 -4.72 -8.00
N LEU A 897 19.31 -4.17 -8.30
CA LEU A 897 20.36 -4.90 -8.96
C LEU A 897 20.98 -5.92 -8.01
N GLN A 898 21.09 -7.17 -8.46
CA GLN A 898 21.82 -8.23 -7.76
C GLN A 898 23.06 -8.61 -8.59
N GLU A 899 24.23 -8.39 -8.05
CA GLU A 899 25.50 -8.67 -8.75
C GLU A 899 25.60 -10.13 -9.19
N GLU A 900 25.10 -11.08 -8.39
CA GLU A 900 25.10 -12.51 -8.72
C GLU A 900 24.23 -12.82 -9.95
N GLU A 901 23.10 -12.16 -10.10
CA GLU A 901 22.18 -12.34 -11.23
C GLU A 901 22.78 -11.76 -12.52
N ILE A 902 23.37 -10.57 -12.44
CA ILE A 902 24.05 -9.94 -13.57
C ILE A 902 25.20 -10.84 -14.03
N ALA A 903 26.04 -11.32 -13.10
CA ALA A 903 27.15 -12.21 -13.41
C ALA A 903 26.67 -13.54 -14.03
N ARG A 904 25.52 -14.08 -13.59
CA ARG A 904 24.92 -15.28 -14.16
C ARG A 904 24.43 -15.05 -15.60
N LEU A 905 23.67 -14.01 -15.85
CA LEU A 905 23.14 -13.69 -17.19
C LEU A 905 24.29 -13.36 -18.17
N SER A 906 25.27 -12.58 -17.73
CA SER A 906 26.45 -12.24 -18.54
C SER A 906 27.21 -13.48 -18.92
N ARG A 907 27.37 -14.46 -18.02
CA ARG A 907 28.01 -15.74 -18.30
C ARG A 907 27.25 -16.56 -19.36
N VAL A 908 25.92 -16.63 -19.23
CA VAL A 908 25.05 -17.34 -20.21
C VAL A 908 25.23 -16.71 -21.61
N ALA A 909 25.29 -15.38 -21.69
CA ALA A 909 25.48 -14.66 -22.94
C ALA A 909 26.89 -14.87 -23.52
N ASP A 910 27.93 -14.81 -22.71
CA ASP A 910 29.33 -15.03 -23.12
C ASP A 910 29.54 -16.48 -23.61
N GLU A 911 29.04 -17.48 -22.87
CA GLU A 911 29.05 -18.88 -23.27
C GLU A 911 28.28 -19.17 -24.57
N ALA A 912 27.24 -18.39 -24.85
CA ALA A 912 26.52 -18.44 -26.12
C ALA A 912 27.34 -17.82 -27.28
N GLY A 913 28.33 -16.99 -26.98
CA GLY A 913 29.26 -16.37 -27.93
C GLY A 913 28.92 -14.91 -28.30
N PHE A 914 28.20 -14.21 -27.48
CA PHE A 914 28.02 -12.75 -27.60
C PHE A 914 29.28 -12.00 -27.15
N ILE A 915 29.44 -10.76 -27.63
CA ILE A 915 30.27 -9.75 -26.99
C ILE A 915 29.43 -9.11 -25.89
N VAL A 916 29.91 -9.17 -24.66
CA VAL A 916 29.12 -8.72 -23.48
C VAL A 916 29.49 -7.30 -23.10
N LEU A 917 28.49 -6.42 -22.99
CA LEU A 917 28.58 -5.06 -22.45
C LEU A 917 27.64 -4.95 -21.23
N ASP A 918 28.20 -4.54 -20.11
CA ASP A 918 27.46 -4.37 -18.85
C ASP A 918 27.27 -2.89 -18.54
N LEU A 919 26.01 -2.44 -18.51
CA LEU A 919 25.60 -1.07 -18.16
C LEU A 919 24.98 -1.01 -16.76
N SER A 920 25.29 -1.93 -15.86
CA SER A 920 24.74 -1.94 -14.51
C SER A 920 25.05 -0.68 -13.71
N ASP A 921 26.14 0.02 -14.05
CA ASP A 921 26.59 1.27 -13.45
C ASP A 921 26.00 2.54 -14.11
N ALA A 922 25.16 2.42 -15.13
CA ALA A 922 24.61 3.57 -15.88
C ALA A 922 23.83 4.57 -15.01
N TYR A 923 23.28 4.14 -13.89
CA TYR A 923 22.51 4.98 -12.97
C TYR A 923 23.19 5.24 -11.63
N ASP A 924 24.47 4.93 -11.51
CA ASP A 924 25.23 5.12 -10.28
C ASP A 924 25.23 6.59 -9.83
N ASN A 925 25.08 6.80 -8.53
CA ASN A 925 25.03 8.12 -7.89
C ASN A 925 23.82 8.99 -8.25
N GLU A 926 22.82 8.46 -8.96
CA GLU A 926 21.60 9.17 -9.29
C GLU A 926 20.43 8.71 -8.41
N ASP A 927 19.50 9.64 -8.15
CA ASP A 927 18.26 9.31 -7.49
C ASP A 927 17.32 8.61 -8.47
N GLN A 928 17.06 7.33 -8.26
CA GLN A 928 16.23 6.49 -9.14
C GLN A 928 14.84 7.07 -9.37
N GLU A 929 14.25 7.75 -8.37
CA GLU A 929 12.93 8.39 -8.55
C GLU A 929 12.99 9.55 -9.55
N SER A 930 14.14 10.18 -9.74
CA SER A 930 14.35 11.25 -10.73
C SER A 930 14.54 10.75 -12.16
N LEU A 931 14.72 9.45 -12.35
CA LEU A 931 15.04 8.82 -13.64
C LEU A 931 13.82 8.15 -14.30
N VAL A 932 12.72 8.00 -13.60
CA VAL A 932 11.52 7.32 -14.11
C VAL A 932 10.54 8.31 -14.73
N VAL A 933 9.72 7.82 -15.67
CA VAL A 933 8.65 8.59 -16.32
C VAL A 933 7.63 9.10 -15.30
N ALA A 934 7.23 8.22 -14.38
CA ALA A 934 6.32 8.55 -13.28
C ALA A 934 6.48 7.56 -12.13
N TYR A 935 5.95 7.91 -10.98
CA TYR A 935 5.93 7.00 -9.81
C TYR A 935 5.27 5.64 -10.11
N TRP A 936 4.24 5.64 -10.96
CA TRP A 936 3.51 4.45 -11.42
C TRP A 936 4.03 3.85 -12.73
N ASP A 937 5.04 4.46 -13.34
CA ASP A 937 5.64 4.01 -14.60
C ASP A 937 7.17 4.09 -14.49
N LYS A 938 7.79 2.94 -14.28
CA LYS A 938 9.22 2.82 -14.00
C LYS A 938 10.11 2.78 -15.26
N HIS A 939 9.56 3.06 -16.43
CA HIS A 939 10.40 3.25 -17.62
C HIS A 939 11.32 4.45 -17.43
N PRO A 940 12.53 4.40 -17.98
CA PRO A 940 13.44 5.53 -17.94
C PRO A 940 12.83 6.75 -18.61
N ASN A 941 12.96 7.91 -17.99
CA ASN A 941 12.62 9.19 -18.60
C ASN A 941 13.77 9.72 -19.49
N VAL A 942 13.62 10.92 -20.04
CA VAL A 942 14.65 11.54 -20.92
C VAL A 942 16.04 11.58 -20.28
N LYS A 943 16.11 11.86 -18.97
CA LYS A 943 17.39 11.83 -18.24
C LYS A 943 17.95 10.41 -18.14
N GLY A 944 17.12 9.43 -17.83
CA GLY A 944 17.51 8.02 -17.77
C GLY A 944 18.05 7.52 -19.11
N HIS A 945 17.34 7.81 -20.22
CA HIS A 945 17.80 7.45 -21.56
C HIS A 945 19.12 8.11 -21.95
N ARG A 946 19.34 9.36 -21.53
CA ARG A 946 20.60 10.06 -21.77
C ARG A 946 21.78 9.39 -21.07
N LEU A 947 21.61 9.01 -19.80
CA LEU A 947 22.62 8.30 -19.03
C LEU A 947 22.97 6.95 -19.66
N ILE A 948 21.96 6.19 -20.11
CA ILE A 948 22.18 4.94 -20.86
C ILE A 948 22.99 5.18 -22.12
N ALA A 949 22.63 6.20 -22.91
CA ALA A 949 23.32 6.52 -24.16
C ALA A 949 24.79 6.92 -23.91
N GLU A 950 25.04 7.68 -22.85
CA GLU A 950 26.39 8.12 -22.44
C GLU A 950 27.25 6.93 -21.98
N ASP A 951 26.69 6.05 -21.14
CA ASP A 951 27.41 4.89 -20.66
C ASP A 951 27.65 3.86 -21.77
N LEU A 952 26.65 3.58 -22.60
CA LEU A 952 26.80 2.68 -23.75
C LEU A 952 27.88 3.18 -24.71
N TYR A 953 27.93 4.49 -25.02
CA TYR A 953 28.99 5.07 -25.84
C TYR A 953 30.36 4.86 -25.22
N ARG A 954 30.51 5.07 -23.92
CA ARG A 954 31.74 4.84 -23.17
C ARG A 954 32.21 3.36 -23.24
N LYS A 955 31.31 2.43 -22.98
CA LYS A 955 31.59 0.98 -23.00
C LYS A 955 31.96 0.50 -24.43
N LEU A 956 31.31 1.04 -25.44
CA LEU A 956 31.65 0.75 -26.85
C LEU A 956 33.03 1.27 -27.20
N TRP A 957 33.41 2.44 -26.70
CA TRP A 957 34.78 2.96 -26.88
C TRP A 957 35.82 2.09 -26.18
N GLU A 958 35.55 1.62 -24.97
CA GLU A 958 36.41 0.70 -24.22
C GLU A 958 36.58 -0.65 -24.94
N LYS A 959 35.61 -1.08 -25.73
CA LYS A 959 35.53 -2.37 -26.44
C LYS A 959 35.76 -2.21 -27.96
N GLU A 960 36.40 -1.15 -28.40
CA GLU A 960 36.64 -0.86 -29.85
C GLU A 960 37.34 -2.00 -30.62
N GLU A 961 38.18 -2.78 -29.96
CA GLU A 961 38.85 -3.93 -30.62
C GLU A 961 37.86 -5.06 -30.97
N GLU A 962 36.79 -5.23 -30.14
CA GLU A 962 35.77 -6.25 -30.32
C GLU A 962 34.58 -5.75 -31.13
N VAL A 963 34.22 -4.45 -30.97
CA VAL A 963 33.10 -3.79 -31.67
C VAL A 963 33.64 -2.58 -32.44
N PRO A 964 34.11 -2.77 -33.70
CA PRO A 964 34.87 -1.74 -34.46
C PRO A 964 33.95 -0.63 -35.00
N LEU A 965 33.56 0.31 -34.14
CA LEU A 965 32.68 1.45 -34.47
C LEU A 965 33.44 2.73 -34.80
N PHE A 966 34.63 2.92 -34.24
CA PHE A 966 35.34 4.20 -34.24
C PHE A 966 36.56 4.24 -35.18
N ARG A 967 36.91 3.12 -35.80
CA ARG A 967 38.04 2.99 -36.73
C ARG A 967 37.74 3.50 -38.12
#